data_272c7d1533bc920ade0f58c374947020
#
_entry.id   272c7d1533bc920ade0f58c374947020
#
_cell.length_a   1.000
_cell.length_b   1.000
_cell.length_c   1.000
_cell.angle_alpha   90.00
_cell.angle_beta   90.00
_cell.angle_gamma   90.00
#
_symmetry.space_group_name_H-M   'P 1'
#
loop_
_entity.id
_entity.type
_entity.pdbx_description
1 polymer ?
#
loop_
_entity_poly.entity_id
_entity_poly.type
_entity_poly.pdbx_seq_one_letter_code
_entity_poly.pdbx_strand_id
1 'polypeptide(L)'
;MNAELLGTALLLWWLAALLGFLGTGLRIGRWLLAAGGAATLAVCILDLPGATPVMWLPMSLAGEPVAFQLDPAALWLMGFGLAPAILATMRGSPGRHPRAWLVGTATSLTGALGVFGLQQGAAFLIAWELMSLGGAIMVLGDKLGRPGQPVLFMLGLLEVGAVALVAAVLLLGAPASTTVFAAYPLLAAQLSGVAVFLLGLLLLLGFGAKLGLLPFYEWFPQVYGSASGATGSLMSGLVLNAAFYALSRAMIDWLGQSQNSALFALGLVTLAWGVVSALLAVLYAFQQEDWRSLLSFSSAENAAIAVAMLGAALLFRHDGLQALAGLAWTVALLHLAGHALAKGALLLSADAVYGAGASYSIRQAGWLRRMPRLLGVGALLAAMSLAAVPPVAGFVSEWFVFQTVFQGFHLAGLAGRLALALAGALLALTAAVALATFVKLLGLGLLGDRGETAVAAVPSHGRAVGLLGLGVLVLAVGMPWWLPYLDTASMDHFASHSPVHMVAGWLLVPLTNTFAFISPSLLIIVMPLLALLPLALLALSRRGAVRRVPIWYGGLAPPDGRAATTALSFSNALRTFYSFIYRPTAATDREHAGREYFIRRLVFNHHVAPLFGPYLFTPLEQFTHRLARAFQPLQSGRLNVYLALIGAFLVLILALTLL
;
A
#
# COMPACT_ATOMS: atom_id res chain seq x y z
N MET A 1 5.14 26.91 16.75
CA MET A 1 6.05 25.76 16.65
C MET A 1 5.67 24.82 15.50
N ASN A 2 4.45 24.27 15.46
CA ASN A 2 4.08 23.29 14.41
C ASN A 2 4.05 23.87 13.00
N ALA A 3 3.48 25.07 12.82
CA ALA A 3 3.49 25.77 11.53
C ALA A 3 4.91 26.05 11.03
N GLU A 4 5.81 26.40 11.93
CA GLU A 4 7.23 26.64 11.61
C GLU A 4 7.94 25.35 11.21
N LEU A 5 7.70 24.23 11.92
CA LEU A 5 8.27 22.94 11.58
C LEU A 5 7.79 22.43 10.22
N LEU A 6 6.48 22.53 9.94
CA LEU A 6 5.90 22.14 8.65
C LEU A 6 6.36 23.07 7.51
N GLY A 7 6.42 24.38 7.76
CA GLY A 7 6.99 25.35 6.82
C GLY A 7 8.46 25.07 6.52
N THR A 8 9.24 24.74 7.55
CA THR A 8 10.64 24.32 7.41
C THR A 8 10.75 23.03 6.59
N ALA A 9 9.90 22.04 6.84
CA ALA A 9 9.90 20.80 6.08
C ALA A 9 9.64 21.05 4.58
N LEU A 10 8.62 21.85 4.24
CA LEU A 10 8.32 22.23 2.86
C LEU A 10 9.50 22.96 2.22
N LEU A 11 10.10 23.93 2.91
CA LEU A 11 11.27 24.65 2.42
C LEU A 11 12.44 23.70 2.11
N LEU A 12 12.74 22.76 3.01
CA LEU A 12 13.81 21.77 2.82
C LEU A 12 13.52 20.85 1.63
N TRP A 13 12.28 20.40 1.44
CA TRP A 13 11.91 19.58 0.30
C TRP A 13 12.03 20.33 -1.03
N TRP A 14 11.58 21.60 -1.08
CA TRP A 14 11.69 22.40 -2.30
C TRP A 14 13.15 22.81 -2.60
N LEU A 15 13.97 23.05 -1.58
CA LEU A 15 15.41 23.22 -1.77
C LEU A 15 16.06 21.93 -2.33
N ALA A 16 15.65 20.77 -1.85
CA ALA A 16 16.13 19.51 -2.40
C ALA A 16 15.71 19.34 -3.87
N ALA A 17 14.47 19.70 -4.24
CA ALA A 17 14.02 19.72 -5.63
C ALA A 17 14.84 20.67 -6.50
N LEU A 18 15.12 21.87 -6.00
CA LEU A 18 15.94 22.87 -6.69
C LEU A 18 17.36 22.33 -6.96
N LEU A 19 18.01 21.71 -5.96
CA LEU A 19 19.30 21.04 -6.15
C LEU A 19 19.23 19.92 -7.20
N GLY A 20 18.11 19.19 -7.26
CA GLY A 20 17.83 18.20 -8.29
C GLY A 20 17.77 18.84 -9.68
N PHE A 21 17.07 19.95 -9.84
CA PHE A 21 17.00 20.69 -11.11
C PHE A 21 18.36 21.23 -11.54
N LEU A 22 19.07 21.87 -10.63
CA LEU A 22 20.42 22.40 -10.89
C LEU A 22 21.47 21.31 -11.13
N GLY A 23 21.19 20.09 -10.69
CA GLY A 23 22.08 18.95 -10.84
C GLY A 23 23.32 19.00 -9.95
N THR A 24 23.29 19.79 -8.91
CA THR A 24 24.37 19.99 -7.93
C THR A 24 23.94 19.52 -6.55
N GLY A 25 24.89 19.19 -5.69
CA GLY A 25 24.59 18.89 -4.28
C GLY A 25 23.62 17.73 -4.03
N LEU A 26 23.57 16.73 -4.92
CA LEU A 26 22.58 15.63 -4.85
C LEU A 26 22.62 14.86 -3.52
N ARG A 27 23.80 14.75 -2.90
CA ARG A 27 23.94 14.16 -1.57
C ARG A 27 23.30 15.04 -0.50
N ILE A 28 23.49 16.36 -0.59
CA ILE A 28 22.85 17.34 0.31
C ILE A 28 21.33 17.29 0.12
N GLY A 29 20.84 17.25 -1.12
CA GLY A 29 19.41 17.13 -1.42
C GLY A 29 18.74 15.96 -0.71
N ARG A 30 19.38 14.79 -0.66
CA ARG A 30 18.85 13.63 0.08
C ARG A 30 18.73 13.89 1.58
N TRP A 31 19.72 14.54 2.17
CA TRP A 31 19.68 14.91 3.59
C TRP A 31 18.64 15.98 3.88
N LEU A 32 18.42 16.93 2.97
CA LEU A 32 17.33 17.90 3.08
C LEU A 32 15.96 17.22 3.04
N LEU A 33 15.75 16.23 2.14
CA LEU A 33 14.52 15.44 2.13
C LEU A 33 14.30 14.70 3.46
N ALA A 34 15.36 14.06 3.98
CA ALA A 34 15.29 13.34 5.24
C ALA A 34 15.03 14.28 6.43
N ALA A 35 15.68 15.45 6.45
CA ALA A 35 15.52 16.45 7.50
C ALA A 35 14.09 17.03 7.50
N GLY A 36 13.54 17.36 6.34
CA GLY A 36 12.14 17.78 6.21
C GLY A 36 11.15 16.69 6.66
N GLY A 37 11.43 15.44 6.29
CA GLY A 37 10.65 14.29 6.78
C GLY A 37 10.73 14.14 8.30
N ALA A 38 11.92 14.32 8.89
CA ALA A 38 12.10 14.26 10.34
C ALA A 38 11.39 15.42 11.06
N ALA A 39 11.39 16.64 10.50
CA ALA A 39 10.63 17.77 11.04
C ALA A 39 9.11 17.49 11.03
N THR A 40 8.60 16.93 9.94
CA THR A 40 7.19 16.52 9.84
C THR A 40 6.87 15.38 10.82
N LEU A 41 7.75 14.39 10.95
CA LEU A 41 7.60 13.31 11.93
C LEU A 41 7.59 13.83 13.38
N ALA A 42 8.38 14.85 13.68
CA ALA A 42 8.35 15.49 14.99
C ALA A 42 6.98 16.11 15.29
N VAL A 43 6.35 16.77 14.31
CA VAL A 43 4.95 17.26 14.46
C VAL A 43 4.00 16.10 14.72
N CYS A 44 4.13 14.98 13.98
CA CYS A 44 3.29 13.80 14.20
C CYS A 44 3.39 13.25 15.63
N ILE A 45 4.60 13.24 16.21
CA ILE A 45 4.82 12.72 17.56
C ILE A 45 4.32 13.70 18.63
N LEU A 46 4.55 14.99 18.43
CA LEU A 46 4.21 16.02 19.42
C LEU A 46 2.69 16.25 19.54
N ASP A 47 1.98 16.17 18.42
CA ASP A 47 0.55 16.45 18.36
C ASP A 47 -0.35 15.21 18.32
N LEU A 48 0.21 14.01 18.32
CA LEU A 48 -0.57 12.76 18.21
C LEU A 48 -1.74 12.64 19.18
N PRO A 49 -1.68 13.15 20.45
CA PRO A 49 -2.80 13.12 21.37
C PRO A 49 -4.00 14.00 20.97
N GLY A 50 -3.85 14.85 19.96
CA GLY A 50 -4.87 15.78 19.51
C GLY A 50 -4.77 16.07 18.00
N ALA A 51 -5.28 17.23 17.59
CA ALA A 51 -5.13 17.74 16.24
C ALA A 51 -4.18 18.93 16.24
N THR A 52 -3.51 19.20 15.09
CA THR A 52 -2.81 20.47 14.94
C THR A 52 -3.80 21.64 14.95
N PRO A 53 -3.41 22.84 15.40
CA PRO A 53 -4.26 24.01 15.20
C PRO A 53 -4.52 24.24 13.72
N VAL A 54 -5.70 24.79 13.40
CA VAL A 54 -6.05 25.18 12.03
C VAL A 54 -5.11 26.31 11.59
N MET A 55 -4.42 26.10 10.47
CA MET A 55 -3.52 27.07 9.86
C MET A 55 -4.14 27.58 8.57
N TRP A 56 -4.33 28.90 8.46
CA TRP A 56 -4.78 29.54 7.24
C TRP A 56 -3.59 29.86 6.36
N LEU A 57 -3.60 29.33 5.14
CA LEU A 57 -2.56 29.61 4.17
C LEU A 57 -2.81 30.98 3.52
N PRO A 58 -1.76 31.74 3.16
CA PRO A 58 -1.89 33.08 2.57
C PRO A 58 -2.30 32.99 1.08
N MET A 59 -3.30 32.16 0.77
CA MET A 59 -3.80 31.94 -0.58
C MET A 59 -5.28 31.57 -0.54
N SER A 60 -5.96 31.85 -1.63
CA SER A 60 -7.32 31.37 -1.89
C SER A 60 -7.35 30.59 -3.21
N LEU A 61 -8.16 29.54 -3.24
CA LEU A 61 -8.41 28.72 -4.43
C LEU A 61 -9.92 28.62 -4.66
N ALA A 62 -10.35 28.75 -5.89
CA ALA A 62 -11.77 28.78 -6.26
C ALA A 62 -12.59 29.81 -5.47
N GLY A 63 -11.98 30.96 -5.08
CA GLY A 63 -12.61 32.01 -4.30
C GLY A 63 -12.69 31.75 -2.79
N GLU A 64 -12.20 30.63 -2.30
CA GLU A 64 -12.25 30.23 -0.89
C GLU A 64 -10.87 30.24 -0.23
N PRO A 65 -10.74 30.62 1.05
CA PRO A 65 -9.48 30.55 1.78
C PRO A 65 -9.05 29.10 1.97
N VAL A 66 -7.76 28.84 1.90
CA VAL A 66 -7.21 27.50 2.08
C VAL A 66 -6.78 27.31 3.53
N ALA A 67 -7.39 26.35 4.21
CA ALA A 67 -7.01 25.92 5.56
C ALA A 67 -6.23 24.59 5.52
N PHE A 68 -5.36 24.43 6.51
CA PHE A 68 -4.57 23.22 6.72
C PHE A 68 -4.68 22.78 8.18
N GLN A 69 -4.96 21.50 8.42
CA GLN A 69 -5.05 20.90 9.76
C GLN A 69 -4.78 19.40 9.65
N LEU A 70 -3.99 18.86 10.55
CA LEU A 70 -3.78 17.42 10.70
C LEU A 70 -4.58 16.92 11.91
N ASP A 71 -5.47 15.99 11.69
CA ASP A 71 -6.18 15.27 12.75
C ASP A 71 -5.35 14.10 13.29
N PRO A 72 -5.73 13.44 14.40
CA PRO A 72 -4.94 12.35 14.98
C PRO A 72 -4.76 11.15 14.03
N ALA A 73 -5.73 10.85 13.15
CA ALA A 73 -5.61 9.78 12.16
C ALA A 73 -4.59 10.13 11.06
N ALA A 74 -4.58 11.40 10.61
CA ALA A 74 -3.57 11.91 9.70
C ALA A 74 -2.17 11.83 10.33
N LEU A 75 -2.02 12.30 11.58
CA LEU A 75 -0.75 12.27 12.31
C LEU A 75 -0.24 10.84 12.49
N TRP A 76 -1.14 9.89 12.80
CA TRP A 76 -0.83 8.47 12.94
C TRP A 76 -0.32 7.87 11.62
N LEU A 77 -1.13 7.91 10.56
CA LEU A 77 -0.80 7.28 9.29
C LEU A 77 0.40 7.95 8.60
N MET A 78 0.49 9.29 8.69
CA MET A 78 1.63 10.04 8.16
C MET A 78 2.91 9.72 8.94
N GLY A 79 2.87 9.66 10.26
CA GLY A 79 4.02 9.36 11.12
C GLY A 79 4.65 8.01 10.78
N PHE A 80 3.84 6.95 10.72
CA PHE A 80 4.32 5.62 10.34
C PHE A 80 4.75 5.53 8.88
N GLY A 81 4.12 6.27 7.97
CA GLY A 81 4.53 6.36 6.56
C GLY A 81 5.84 7.14 6.34
N LEU A 82 6.11 8.16 7.16
CA LEU A 82 7.34 8.94 7.09
C LEU A 82 8.58 8.16 7.54
N ALA A 83 8.46 7.25 8.50
CA ALA A 83 9.60 6.47 9.00
C ALA A 83 10.36 5.73 7.87
N PRO A 84 9.71 4.91 7.02
CA PRO A 84 10.36 4.30 5.88
C PRO A 84 10.78 5.32 4.82
N ALA A 85 10.02 6.41 4.60
CA ALA A 85 10.35 7.45 3.63
C ALA A 85 11.65 8.19 4.00
N ILE A 86 11.86 8.57 5.27
CA ILE A 86 13.09 9.19 5.76
C ILE A 86 14.29 8.27 5.52
N LEU A 87 14.16 6.99 5.88
CA LEU A 87 15.26 6.03 5.71
C LEU A 87 15.55 5.74 4.24
N ALA A 88 14.53 5.72 3.38
CA ALA A 88 14.67 5.60 1.94
C ALA A 88 15.39 6.83 1.35
N THR A 89 15.03 8.06 1.75
CA THR A 89 15.68 9.29 1.27
C THR A 89 17.15 9.39 1.70
N MET A 90 17.47 9.00 2.92
CA MET A 90 18.86 8.92 3.39
C MET A 90 19.72 7.97 2.55
N ARG A 91 19.16 6.87 2.08
CA ARG A 91 19.83 5.88 1.23
C ARG A 91 19.89 6.35 -0.23
N GLY A 92 18.83 6.94 -0.71
CA GLY A 92 18.63 7.29 -2.12
C GLY A 92 18.38 6.06 -2.99
N SER A 93 17.97 6.32 -4.21
CA SER A 93 17.76 5.28 -5.21
C SER A 93 19.08 4.80 -5.81
N PRO A 94 19.23 3.48 -6.11
CA PRO A 94 20.30 2.97 -6.95
C PRO A 94 20.13 3.32 -8.44
N GLY A 95 19.07 4.06 -8.78
CA GLY A 95 18.66 4.39 -10.15
C GLY A 95 19.64 5.32 -10.89
N ARG A 96 19.41 5.46 -12.23
CA ARG A 96 20.32 6.15 -13.14
C ARG A 96 20.20 7.67 -13.14
N HIS A 97 19.06 8.22 -12.73
CA HIS A 97 18.80 9.66 -12.76
C HIS A 97 18.46 10.21 -11.37
N PRO A 98 19.44 10.34 -10.47
CA PRO A 98 19.21 10.78 -9.10
C PRO A 98 18.65 12.21 -8.99
N ARG A 99 18.82 13.03 -10.03
CA ARG A 99 18.23 14.38 -10.13
C ARG A 99 16.71 14.31 -10.19
N ALA A 100 16.17 13.54 -11.16
CA ALA A 100 14.74 13.35 -11.30
C ALA A 100 14.15 12.70 -10.04
N TRP A 101 14.86 11.74 -9.45
CA TRP A 101 14.42 11.08 -8.23
C TRP A 101 14.28 12.07 -7.05
N LEU A 102 15.22 13.02 -6.87
CA LEU A 102 15.10 14.07 -5.85
C LEU A 102 13.87 14.95 -6.06
N VAL A 103 13.66 15.42 -7.30
CA VAL A 103 12.50 16.25 -7.65
C VAL A 103 11.21 15.49 -7.39
N GLY A 104 11.10 14.24 -7.89
CA GLY A 104 9.93 13.40 -7.72
C GLY A 104 9.62 13.13 -6.25
N THR A 105 10.66 12.85 -5.44
CA THR A 105 10.50 12.61 -4.01
C THR A 105 9.98 13.86 -3.29
N ALA A 106 10.58 15.03 -3.52
CA ALA A 106 10.11 16.28 -2.92
C ALA A 106 8.66 16.60 -3.29
N THR A 107 8.30 16.44 -4.56
CA THR A 107 6.94 16.65 -5.07
C THR A 107 5.95 15.68 -4.43
N SER A 108 6.31 14.39 -4.33
CA SER A 108 5.46 13.36 -3.70
C SER A 108 5.26 13.59 -2.21
N LEU A 109 6.32 13.97 -1.48
CA LEU A 109 6.24 14.31 -0.05
C LEU A 109 5.35 15.54 0.20
N THR A 110 5.50 16.59 -0.62
CA THR A 110 4.66 17.78 -0.57
C THR A 110 3.20 17.45 -0.84
N GLY A 111 2.94 16.66 -1.89
CA GLY A 111 1.58 16.20 -2.23
C GLY A 111 0.95 15.37 -1.11
N ALA A 112 1.71 14.41 -0.54
CA ALA A 112 1.22 13.60 0.57
C ALA A 112 0.88 14.43 1.81
N LEU A 113 1.73 15.39 2.19
CA LEU A 113 1.44 16.32 3.28
C LEU A 113 0.15 17.10 3.02
N GLY A 114 -0.05 17.58 1.78
CA GLY A 114 -1.26 18.28 1.39
C GLY A 114 -2.51 17.40 1.47
N VAL A 115 -2.43 16.13 1.05
CA VAL A 115 -3.55 15.16 1.15
C VAL A 115 -3.96 14.92 2.60
N PHE A 116 -2.99 14.84 3.53
CA PHE A 116 -3.29 14.67 4.95
C PHE A 116 -3.89 15.92 5.60
N GLY A 117 -3.50 17.13 5.18
CA GLY A 117 -3.81 18.32 5.96
C GLY A 117 -4.76 19.33 5.31
N LEU A 118 -4.88 19.40 3.99
CA LEU A 118 -5.71 20.40 3.33
C LEU A 118 -7.20 20.17 3.59
N GLN A 119 -7.91 21.28 3.87
CA GLN A 119 -9.31 21.28 4.28
C GLN A 119 -10.25 21.80 3.18
N GLN A 120 -9.74 21.96 1.97
CA GLN A 120 -10.47 22.52 0.82
C GLN A 120 -10.22 21.66 -0.42
N GLY A 121 -11.30 21.30 -1.14
CA GLY A 121 -11.30 20.32 -2.23
C GLY A 121 -10.40 20.67 -3.40
N ALA A 122 -10.34 21.92 -3.86
CA ALA A 122 -9.48 22.30 -4.98
C ALA A 122 -7.99 22.16 -4.61
N ALA A 123 -7.60 22.63 -3.41
CA ALA A 123 -6.23 22.48 -2.91
C ALA A 123 -5.86 21.01 -2.69
N PHE A 124 -6.78 20.22 -2.15
CA PHE A 124 -6.63 18.78 -1.94
C PHE A 124 -6.39 18.04 -3.27
N LEU A 125 -7.18 18.33 -4.31
CA LEU A 125 -7.03 17.71 -5.62
C LEU A 125 -5.68 18.05 -6.28
N ILE A 126 -5.19 19.29 -6.12
CA ILE A 126 -3.84 19.66 -6.55
C ILE A 126 -2.78 18.83 -5.81
N ALA A 127 -2.90 18.70 -4.50
CA ALA A 127 -1.97 17.90 -3.69
C ALA A 127 -2.03 16.41 -4.07
N TRP A 128 -3.23 15.89 -4.37
CA TRP A 128 -3.45 14.53 -4.85
C TRP A 128 -2.70 14.24 -6.15
N GLU A 129 -2.75 15.17 -7.10
CA GLU A 129 -2.03 15.04 -8.37
C GLU A 129 -0.52 15.25 -8.21
N LEU A 130 -0.08 16.20 -7.38
CA LEU A 130 1.35 16.34 -7.07
C LEU A 130 1.94 15.04 -6.49
N MET A 131 1.18 14.34 -5.65
CA MET A 131 1.60 13.06 -5.09
C MET A 131 1.75 11.98 -6.18
N SER A 132 0.83 11.92 -7.16
CA SER A 132 0.86 11.00 -8.31
C SER A 132 2.04 11.30 -9.24
N LEU A 133 2.17 12.56 -9.65
CA LEU A 133 3.25 13.02 -10.54
C LEU A 133 4.63 12.84 -9.90
N GLY A 134 4.75 13.13 -8.60
CA GLY A 134 5.98 12.88 -7.85
C GLY A 134 6.39 11.41 -7.89
N GLY A 135 5.43 10.50 -7.69
CA GLY A 135 5.64 9.05 -7.82
C GLY A 135 6.12 8.65 -9.22
N ALA A 136 5.46 9.16 -10.26
CA ALA A 136 5.84 8.92 -11.65
C ALA A 136 7.27 9.40 -11.95
N ILE A 137 7.63 10.61 -11.51
CA ILE A 137 8.97 11.18 -11.69
C ILE A 137 10.04 10.35 -10.96
N MET A 138 9.74 9.84 -9.74
CA MET A 138 10.66 8.94 -9.04
C MET A 138 10.95 7.66 -9.84
N VAL A 139 9.92 7.00 -10.37
CA VAL A 139 10.05 5.76 -11.14
C VAL A 139 10.82 6.01 -12.45
N LEU A 140 10.55 7.11 -13.15
CA LEU A 140 11.29 7.52 -14.32
C LEU A 140 12.76 7.84 -13.98
N GLY A 141 13.02 8.42 -12.81
CA GLY A 141 14.36 8.69 -12.28
C GLY A 141 15.16 7.42 -11.98
N ASP A 142 14.51 6.40 -11.45
CA ASP A 142 15.12 5.10 -11.19
C ASP A 142 15.61 4.43 -12.48
N LYS A 143 14.82 4.50 -13.55
CA LYS A 143 15.14 3.93 -14.87
C LYS A 143 15.65 2.48 -14.81
N LEU A 144 15.02 1.68 -13.99
CA LEU A 144 15.29 0.25 -13.87
C LEU A 144 14.40 -0.50 -14.89
N GLY A 145 14.98 -0.90 -16.00
CA GLY A 145 14.24 -1.46 -17.13
C GLY A 145 13.72 -0.40 -18.11
N ARG A 146 12.45 -0.51 -18.51
CA ARG A 146 11.75 0.40 -19.44
C ARG A 146 10.53 1.04 -18.77
N PRO A 147 10.71 2.03 -17.88
CA PRO A 147 9.63 2.55 -17.02
C PRO A 147 8.57 3.37 -17.73
N GLY A 148 8.79 3.79 -19.00
CA GLY A 148 7.88 4.71 -19.69
C GLY A 148 6.45 4.17 -19.85
N GLN A 149 6.29 2.94 -20.35
CA GLN A 149 4.96 2.32 -20.50
C GLN A 149 4.28 2.04 -19.15
N PRO A 150 4.95 1.41 -18.15
CA PRO A 150 4.38 1.24 -16.81
C PRO A 150 3.92 2.54 -16.16
N VAL A 151 4.70 3.61 -16.27
CA VAL A 151 4.36 4.92 -15.70
C VAL A 151 3.16 5.54 -16.42
N LEU A 152 3.10 5.49 -17.76
CA LEU A 152 1.94 5.98 -18.51
C LEU A 152 0.68 5.18 -18.19
N PHE A 153 0.80 3.85 -18.04
CA PHE A 153 -0.33 3.00 -17.63
C PHE A 153 -0.82 3.37 -16.22
N MET A 154 0.09 3.55 -15.27
CA MET A 154 -0.24 4.03 -13.92
C MET A 154 -0.95 5.38 -13.97
N LEU A 155 -0.38 6.37 -14.64
CA LEU A 155 -0.98 7.70 -14.73
C LEU A 155 -2.37 7.63 -15.37
N GLY A 156 -2.54 6.89 -16.46
CA GLY A 156 -3.85 6.71 -17.10
C GLY A 156 -4.91 6.14 -16.17
N LEU A 157 -4.56 5.15 -15.33
CA LEU A 157 -5.48 4.59 -14.34
C LEU A 157 -5.74 5.55 -13.18
N LEU A 158 -4.72 6.29 -12.72
CA LEU A 158 -4.87 7.28 -11.65
C LEU A 158 -5.71 8.47 -12.09
N GLU A 159 -5.63 8.88 -13.39
CA GLU A 159 -6.47 9.94 -13.96
C GLU A 159 -7.96 9.54 -14.01
N VAL A 160 -8.28 8.27 -14.29
CA VAL A 160 -9.67 7.79 -14.15
C VAL A 160 -10.16 8.01 -12.72
N GLY A 161 -9.32 7.70 -11.73
CA GLY A 161 -9.61 7.98 -10.32
C GLY A 161 -9.73 9.47 -10.03
N ALA A 162 -8.83 10.30 -10.56
CA ALA A 162 -8.84 11.75 -10.36
C ALA A 162 -10.11 12.40 -10.90
N VAL A 163 -10.55 12.02 -12.10
CA VAL A 163 -11.82 12.49 -12.69
C VAL A 163 -13.01 12.12 -11.79
N ALA A 164 -13.02 10.91 -11.23
CA ALA A 164 -14.07 10.50 -10.27
C ALA A 164 -14.05 11.37 -9.00
N LEU A 165 -12.85 11.71 -8.46
CA LEU A 165 -12.72 12.59 -7.30
C LEU A 165 -13.15 14.03 -7.61
N VAL A 166 -12.76 14.56 -8.77
CA VAL A 166 -13.21 15.89 -9.21
C VAL A 166 -14.74 15.92 -9.30
N ALA A 167 -15.35 14.91 -9.93
CA ALA A 167 -16.81 14.80 -10.02
C ALA A 167 -17.45 14.73 -8.63
N ALA A 168 -16.88 13.91 -7.72
CA ALA A 168 -17.39 13.77 -6.35
C ALA A 168 -17.34 15.10 -5.56
N VAL A 169 -16.19 15.81 -5.62
CA VAL A 169 -16.00 17.11 -4.95
C VAL A 169 -16.96 18.16 -5.50
N LEU A 170 -17.13 18.23 -6.83
CA LEU A 170 -18.04 19.17 -7.46
C LEU A 170 -19.51 18.86 -7.16
N LEU A 171 -19.93 17.59 -7.26
CA LEU A 171 -21.30 17.18 -6.99
C LEU A 171 -21.68 17.42 -5.53
N LEU A 172 -20.75 17.19 -4.59
CA LEU A 172 -21.00 17.40 -3.17
C LEU A 172 -21.03 18.88 -2.81
N GLY A 173 -20.17 19.69 -3.41
CA GLY A 173 -20.07 21.14 -3.14
C GLY A 173 -21.05 22.01 -3.91
N ALA A 174 -21.64 21.52 -5.02
CA ALA A 174 -22.49 22.30 -5.91
C ALA A 174 -23.67 23.02 -5.22
N PRO A 175 -24.43 22.40 -4.28
CA PRO A 175 -25.58 23.05 -3.66
C PRO A 175 -25.23 24.33 -2.91
N ALA A 176 -24.03 24.43 -2.34
CA ALA A 176 -23.56 25.59 -1.59
C ALA A 176 -22.44 26.37 -2.31
N SER A 177 -22.10 25.99 -3.53
CA SER A 177 -20.98 26.57 -4.29
C SER A 177 -19.67 26.62 -3.48
N THR A 178 -19.40 25.58 -2.67
CA THR A 178 -18.24 25.49 -1.79
C THR A 178 -17.48 24.18 -2.01
N THR A 179 -16.17 24.22 -1.79
CA THR A 179 -15.31 23.03 -1.78
C THR A 179 -14.67 22.81 -0.39
N VAL A 180 -15.09 23.57 0.62
CA VAL A 180 -14.60 23.43 2.00
C VAL A 180 -15.19 22.19 2.66
N PHE A 181 -14.32 21.29 3.14
CA PHE A 181 -14.72 19.98 3.65
C PHE A 181 -15.62 20.04 4.88
N ALA A 182 -15.52 21.08 5.69
CA ALA A 182 -16.39 21.26 6.85
C ALA A 182 -17.89 21.40 6.51
N ALA A 183 -18.23 21.79 5.27
CA ALA A 183 -19.61 21.88 4.78
C ALA A 183 -20.17 20.53 4.32
N TYR A 184 -19.31 19.59 3.92
CA TYR A 184 -19.71 18.35 3.25
C TYR A 184 -20.65 17.45 4.05
N PRO A 185 -20.48 17.25 5.38
CA PRO A 185 -21.42 16.42 6.15
C PRO A 185 -22.86 16.91 6.07
N LEU A 186 -23.06 18.23 6.18
CA LEU A 186 -24.39 18.86 6.10
C LEU A 186 -24.98 18.79 4.70
N LEU A 187 -24.14 18.97 3.66
CA LEU A 187 -24.57 18.87 2.27
C LEU A 187 -24.93 17.42 1.90
N ALA A 188 -24.12 16.43 2.32
CA ALA A 188 -24.41 15.03 2.10
C ALA A 188 -25.71 14.56 2.79
N ALA A 189 -26.01 15.11 3.96
CA ALA A 189 -27.24 14.81 4.69
C ALA A 189 -28.52 15.27 3.94
N GLN A 190 -28.41 16.23 3.02
CA GLN A 190 -29.52 16.73 2.19
C GLN A 190 -29.71 15.93 0.91
N LEU A 191 -28.75 15.09 0.53
CA LEU A 191 -28.82 14.28 -0.69
C LEU A 191 -29.73 13.06 -0.51
N SER A 192 -30.34 12.62 -1.60
CA SER A 192 -31.06 11.34 -1.63
C SER A 192 -30.12 10.16 -1.38
N GLY A 193 -30.63 9.06 -0.85
CA GLY A 193 -29.84 7.85 -0.62
C GLY A 193 -29.13 7.33 -1.89
N VAL A 194 -29.79 7.42 -3.05
CA VAL A 194 -29.20 7.05 -4.34
C VAL A 194 -28.02 7.97 -4.70
N ALA A 195 -28.17 9.29 -4.49
CA ALA A 195 -27.10 10.25 -4.76
C ALA A 195 -25.89 10.01 -3.84
N VAL A 196 -26.12 9.78 -2.55
CA VAL A 196 -25.06 9.42 -1.58
C VAL A 196 -24.36 8.12 -1.98
N PHE A 197 -25.11 7.09 -2.39
CA PHE A 197 -24.54 5.82 -2.85
C PHE A 197 -23.65 6.00 -4.08
N LEU A 198 -24.13 6.72 -5.11
CA LEU A 198 -23.35 6.99 -6.31
C LEU A 198 -22.11 7.84 -6.01
N LEU A 199 -22.24 8.83 -5.15
CA LEU A 199 -21.14 9.65 -4.68
C LEU A 199 -20.08 8.79 -3.94
N GLY A 200 -20.53 7.90 -3.06
CA GLY A 200 -19.65 6.95 -2.40
C GLY A 200 -18.92 6.01 -3.37
N LEU A 201 -19.58 5.58 -4.45
CA LEU A 201 -18.93 4.80 -5.52
C LEU A 201 -17.86 5.62 -6.26
N LEU A 202 -18.11 6.90 -6.55
CA LEU A 202 -17.10 7.78 -7.17
C LEU A 202 -15.89 7.96 -6.26
N LEU A 203 -16.10 8.12 -4.95
CA LEU A 203 -15.02 8.24 -3.96
C LEU A 203 -14.23 6.91 -3.85
N LEU A 204 -14.92 5.76 -3.79
CA LEU A 204 -14.28 4.44 -3.81
C LEU A 204 -13.46 4.21 -5.08
N LEU A 205 -13.98 4.58 -6.24
CA LEU A 205 -13.27 4.49 -7.51
C LEU A 205 -12.03 5.39 -7.50
N GLY A 206 -12.21 6.64 -7.08
CA GLY A 206 -11.17 7.65 -7.09
C GLY A 206 -9.98 7.32 -6.18
N PHE A 207 -10.25 7.06 -4.93
CA PHE A 207 -9.22 6.69 -3.95
C PHE A 207 -8.73 5.25 -4.16
N GLY A 208 -9.64 4.34 -4.56
CA GLY A 208 -9.36 2.94 -4.82
C GLY A 208 -8.36 2.72 -5.96
N ALA A 209 -8.34 3.58 -6.97
CA ALA A 209 -7.37 3.54 -8.05
C ALA A 209 -5.92 3.64 -7.51
N LYS A 210 -5.66 4.53 -6.55
CA LYS A 210 -4.34 4.72 -5.94
C LYS A 210 -4.04 3.67 -4.87
N LEU A 211 -5.05 3.16 -4.18
CA LEU A 211 -4.92 2.06 -3.21
C LEU A 211 -4.67 0.70 -3.89
N GLY A 212 -4.88 0.60 -5.20
CA GLY A 212 -4.75 -0.64 -5.93
C GLY A 212 -5.91 -1.61 -5.68
N LEU A 213 -7.13 -1.10 -5.48
CA LEU A 213 -8.33 -1.93 -5.49
C LEU A 213 -8.60 -2.44 -6.91
N LEU A 214 -9.31 -3.56 -7.03
CA LEU A 214 -9.70 -4.10 -8.34
C LEU A 214 -10.51 -3.09 -9.16
N PRO A 215 -10.26 -2.96 -10.46
CA PRO A 215 -9.24 -3.64 -11.28
C PRO A 215 -7.89 -2.93 -11.32
N PHE A 216 -7.71 -1.83 -10.59
CA PHE A 216 -6.56 -0.94 -10.69
C PHE A 216 -5.25 -1.53 -10.18
N TYR A 217 -5.26 -2.59 -9.37
CA TYR A 217 -4.04 -3.20 -8.80
C TYR A 217 -3.00 -3.59 -9.87
N GLU A 218 -3.38 -3.71 -11.15
CA GLU A 218 -2.46 -4.14 -12.22
C GLU A 218 -1.35 -3.14 -12.55
N TRP A 219 -1.49 -1.86 -12.18
CA TRP A 219 -0.39 -0.92 -12.33
C TRP A 219 0.74 -1.15 -11.30
N PHE A 220 0.43 -1.73 -10.13
CA PHE A 220 1.39 -1.95 -9.04
C PHE A 220 2.62 -2.76 -9.49
N PRO A 221 2.49 -4.01 -9.98
CA PRO A 221 3.66 -4.83 -10.32
C PRO A 221 4.48 -4.25 -11.47
N GLN A 222 3.86 -3.55 -12.39
CA GLN A 222 4.53 -2.94 -13.53
C GLN A 222 5.41 -1.76 -13.09
N VAL A 223 4.86 -0.89 -12.26
CA VAL A 223 5.53 0.32 -11.78
C VAL A 223 6.59 -0.04 -10.74
N TYR A 224 6.25 -0.83 -9.72
CA TYR A 224 7.21 -1.25 -8.71
C TYR A 224 8.32 -2.12 -9.32
N GLY A 225 8.00 -2.98 -10.28
CA GLY A 225 8.99 -3.75 -11.05
C GLY A 225 9.96 -2.88 -11.86
N SER A 226 9.61 -1.63 -12.13
CA SER A 226 10.45 -0.62 -12.80
C SER A 226 11.07 0.41 -11.86
N ALA A 227 10.72 0.36 -10.57
CA ALA A 227 11.20 1.26 -9.52
C ALA A 227 12.29 0.61 -8.66
N SER A 228 13.00 1.42 -7.87
CA SER A 228 13.86 0.96 -6.79
C SER A 228 13.05 0.60 -5.54
N GLY A 229 13.65 -0.17 -4.63
CA GLY A 229 13.06 -0.42 -3.32
C GLY A 229 12.88 0.86 -2.50
N ALA A 230 13.77 1.84 -2.64
CA ALA A 230 13.63 3.16 -2.01
C ALA A 230 12.36 3.89 -2.49
N THR A 231 12.10 3.93 -3.80
CA THR A 231 10.87 4.47 -4.38
C THR A 231 9.64 3.69 -3.91
N GLY A 232 9.71 2.35 -4.00
CA GLY A 232 8.63 1.48 -3.55
C GLY A 232 8.30 1.66 -2.07
N SER A 233 9.31 1.84 -1.22
CA SER A 233 9.16 2.08 0.22
C SER A 233 8.37 3.36 0.52
N LEU A 234 8.62 4.44 -0.21
CA LEU A 234 7.88 5.69 -0.09
C LEU A 234 6.44 5.54 -0.60
N MET A 235 6.26 4.90 -1.74
CA MET A 235 4.94 4.67 -2.33
C MET A 235 4.07 3.75 -1.46
N SER A 236 4.60 2.63 -0.97
CA SER A 236 3.86 1.69 -0.12
C SER A 236 3.61 2.21 1.30
N GLY A 237 4.52 3.01 1.84
CA GLY A 237 4.40 3.55 3.19
C GLY A 237 3.54 4.81 3.23
N LEU A 238 4.03 5.90 2.65
CA LEU A 238 3.43 7.23 2.82
C LEU A 238 2.27 7.48 1.85
N VAL A 239 2.48 7.22 0.55
CA VAL A 239 1.47 7.52 -0.50
C VAL A 239 0.23 6.66 -0.31
N LEU A 240 0.40 5.38 0.00
CA LEU A 240 -0.71 4.46 0.24
C LEU A 240 -1.49 4.85 1.51
N ASN A 241 -0.79 5.20 2.60
CA ASN A 241 -1.42 5.69 3.82
C ASN A 241 -2.20 6.98 3.60
N ALA A 242 -1.68 7.93 2.79
CA ALA A 242 -2.38 9.15 2.42
C ALA A 242 -3.66 8.87 1.63
N ALA A 243 -3.60 7.91 0.70
CA ALA A 243 -4.78 7.52 -0.09
C ALA A 243 -5.86 6.86 0.78
N PHE A 244 -5.48 6.00 1.73
CA PHE A 244 -6.43 5.39 2.66
C PHE A 244 -7.03 6.44 3.62
N TYR A 245 -6.21 7.33 4.17
CA TYR A 245 -6.69 8.41 5.02
C TYR A 245 -7.76 9.24 4.31
N ALA A 246 -7.50 9.65 3.06
CA ALA A 246 -8.44 10.43 2.28
C ALA A 246 -9.76 9.68 2.01
N LEU A 247 -9.69 8.36 1.68
CA LEU A 247 -10.88 7.51 1.55
C LEU A 247 -11.65 7.40 2.87
N SER A 248 -10.95 7.13 3.97
CA SER A 248 -11.54 6.99 5.30
C SER A 248 -12.27 8.28 5.69
N ARG A 249 -11.60 9.43 5.54
CA ARG A 249 -12.18 10.75 5.80
C ARG A 249 -13.43 10.99 4.96
N ALA A 250 -13.38 10.69 3.65
CA ALA A 250 -14.52 10.89 2.77
C ALA A 250 -15.72 10.02 3.18
N MET A 251 -15.48 8.74 3.51
CA MET A 251 -16.55 7.81 3.87
C MET A 251 -17.12 8.05 5.27
N ILE A 252 -16.26 8.40 6.24
CA ILE A 252 -16.67 8.56 7.64
C ILE A 252 -17.18 9.99 7.91
N ASP A 253 -16.46 11.03 7.44
CA ASP A 253 -16.79 12.41 7.79
C ASP A 253 -17.76 13.01 6.77
N TRP A 254 -17.43 12.96 5.47
CA TRP A 254 -18.26 13.64 4.47
C TRP A 254 -19.62 12.97 4.30
N LEU A 255 -19.65 11.63 4.24
CA LEU A 255 -20.88 10.86 4.00
C LEU A 255 -21.52 10.29 5.28
N GLY A 256 -20.83 10.34 6.40
CA GLY A 256 -21.24 9.64 7.63
C GLY A 256 -22.55 10.12 8.26
N GLN A 257 -23.03 11.32 7.94
CA GLN A 257 -24.32 11.86 8.41
C GLN A 257 -25.47 11.66 7.42
N SER A 258 -25.21 10.98 6.30
CA SER A 258 -26.19 10.76 5.23
C SER A 258 -27.22 9.68 5.55
N GLN A 259 -28.17 9.48 4.64
CA GLN A 259 -29.29 8.52 4.78
C GLN A 259 -28.80 7.11 5.14
N ASN A 260 -29.38 6.52 6.18
CA ASN A 260 -28.97 5.23 6.74
C ASN A 260 -28.93 4.08 5.71
N SER A 261 -29.91 4.02 4.79
CA SER A 261 -29.94 2.96 3.74
C SER A 261 -28.74 3.01 2.80
N ALA A 262 -28.25 4.21 2.47
CA ALA A 262 -27.08 4.39 1.63
C ALA A 262 -25.81 3.91 2.34
N LEU A 263 -25.66 4.17 3.64
CA LEU A 263 -24.51 3.73 4.43
C LEU A 263 -24.39 2.21 4.48
N PHE A 264 -25.51 1.50 4.61
CA PHE A 264 -25.51 0.03 4.58
C PHE A 264 -25.02 -0.51 3.24
N ALA A 265 -25.57 0.01 2.13
CA ALA A 265 -25.18 -0.41 0.78
C ALA A 265 -23.70 -0.09 0.49
N LEU A 266 -23.22 1.12 0.89
CA LEU A 266 -21.82 1.50 0.78
C LEU A 266 -20.93 0.61 1.64
N GLY A 267 -21.34 0.28 2.86
CA GLY A 267 -20.61 -0.64 3.74
C GLY A 267 -20.43 -2.01 3.12
N LEU A 268 -21.52 -2.59 2.54
CA LEU A 268 -21.45 -3.87 1.84
C LEU A 268 -20.53 -3.84 0.62
N VAL A 269 -20.64 -2.81 -0.22
CA VAL A 269 -19.81 -2.68 -1.42
C VAL A 269 -18.34 -2.48 -1.03
N THR A 270 -18.05 -1.61 -0.06
CA THR A 270 -16.69 -1.34 0.42
C THR A 270 -16.06 -2.58 1.02
N LEU A 271 -16.81 -3.33 1.86
CA LEU A 271 -16.36 -4.61 2.44
C LEU A 271 -16.06 -5.63 1.34
N ALA A 272 -17.00 -5.86 0.44
CA ALA A 272 -16.87 -6.86 -0.62
C ALA A 272 -15.72 -6.51 -1.57
N TRP A 273 -15.62 -5.24 -1.97
CA TRP A 273 -14.54 -4.78 -2.85
C TRP A 273 -13.17 -4.93 -2.19
N GLY A 274 -13.05 -4.55 -0.90
CA GLY A 274 -11.83 -4.75 -0.13
C GLY A 274 -11.43 -6.22 -0.03
N VAL A 275 -12.35 -7.09 0.39
CA VAL A 275 -12.07 -8.53 0.59
C VAL A 275 -11.67 -9.22 -0.71
N VAL A 276 -12.40 -8.99 -1.81
CA VAL A 276 -12.09 -9.61 -3.11
C VAL A 276 -10.77 -9.08 -3.67
N SER A 277 -10.51 -7.78 -3.48
CA SER A 277 -9.21 -7.18 -3.87
C SER A 277 -8.05 -7.78 -3.08
N ALA A 278 -8.18 -7.96 -1.76
CA ALA A 278 -7.15 -8.53 -0.92
C ALA A 278 -6.82 -9.98 -1.36
N LEU A 279 -7.85 -10.80 -1.56
CA LEU A 279 -7.67 -12.19 -1.98
C LEU A 279 -7.00 -12.30 -3.35
N LEU A 280 -7.46 -11.56 -4.35
CA LEU A 280 -6.86 -11.62 -5.68
C LEU A 280 -5.45 -11.05 -5.69
N ALA A 281 -5.19 -9.97 -4.97
CA ALA A 281 -3.85 -9.39 -4.86
C ALA A 281 -2.84 -10.37 -4.25
N VAL A 282 -3.19 -11.06 -3.15
CA VAL A 282 -2.27 -12.03 -2.53
C VAL A 282 -2.04 -13.27 -3.40
N LEU A 283 -3.06 -13.75 -4.11
CA LEU A 283 -2.91 -14.84 -5.06
C LEU A 283 -1.90 -14.47 -6.17
N TYR A 284 -2.00 -13.26 -6.72
CA TYR A 284 -1.04 -12.77 -7.71
C TYR A 284 0.35 -12.46 -7.11
N ALA A 285 0.44 -11.99 -5.85
CA ALA A 285 1.71 -11.83 -5.13
C ALA A 285 2.47 -13.15 -5.03
N PHE A 286 1.76 -14.24 -4.70
CA PHE A 286 2.36 -15.57 -4.59
C PHE A 286 2.98 -16.07 -5.90
N GLN A 287 2.50 -15.63 -7.07
CA GLN A 287 3.05 -16.03 -8.37
C GLN A 287 4.31 -15.24 -8.78
N GLN A 288 4.60 -14.10 -8.14
CA GLN A 288 5.68 -13.24 -8.57
C GLN A 288 7.07 -13.85 -8.30
N GLU A 289 7.99 -13.60 -9.22
CA GLU A 289 9.40 -14.03 -9.16
C GLU A 289 10.37 -12.86 -8.92
N ASP A 290 9.87 -11.62 -8.92
CA ASP A 290 10.60 -10.39 -8.58
C ASP A 290 10.16 -9.89 -7.19
N TRP A 291 11.13 -9.49 -6.35
CA TRP A 291 10.87 -8.97 -5.01
C TRP A 291 9.90 -7.80 -5.00
N ARG A 292 10.07 -6.85 -5.92
CA ARG A 292 9.30 -5.61 -5.96
C ARG A 292 7.88 -5.86 -6.42
N SER A 293 7.70 -6.70 -7.45
CA SER A 293 6.37 -7.09 -7.95
C SER A 293 5.59 -7.89 -6.90
N LEU A 294 6.26 -8.81 -6.17
CA LEU A 294 5.66 -9.53 -5.06
C LEU A 294 5.19 -8.56 -3.97
N LEU A 295 6.09 -7.66 -3.54
CA LEU A 295 5.80 -6.70 -2.49
C LEU A 295 4.74 -5.67 -2.89
N SER A 296 4.65 -5.32 -4.18
CA SER A 296 3.61 -4.41 -4.69
C SER A 296 2.21 -5.01 -4.59
N PHE A 297 2.01 -6.24 -5.08
CA PHE A 297 0.73 -6.94 -4.92
C PHE A 297 0.35 -7.13 -3.46
N SER A 298 1.33 -7.46 -2.61
CA SER A 298 1.08 -7.53 -1.18
C SER A 298 0.78 -6.15 -0.55
N SER A 299 1.21 -5.03 -1.15
CA SER A 299 0.75 -3.69 -0.71
C SER A 299 -0.70 -3.44 -1.08
N ALA A 300 -1.13 -3.83 -2.28
CA ALA A 300 -2.54 -3.77 -2.68
C ALA A 300 -3.41 -4.66 -1.79
N GLU A 301 -2.94 -5.86 -1.42
CA GLU A 301 -3.58 -6.77 -0.46
C GLU A 301 -3.85 -6.08 0.88
N ASN A 302 -2.81 -5.52 1.51
CA ASN A 302 -2.91 -4.91 2.83
C ASN A 302 -3.77 -3.63 2.81
N ALA A 303 -3.69 -2.81 1.74
CA ALA A 303 -4.59 -1.69 1.54
C ALA A 303 -6.05 -2.14 1.44
N ALA A 304 -6.30 -3.23 0.73
CA ALA A 304 -7.62 -3.79 0.55
C ALA A 304 -8.19 -4.39 1.86
N ILE A 305 -7.36 -4.98 2.73
CA ILE A 305 -7.76 -5.40 4.09
C ILE A 305 -8.21 -4.18 4.90
N ALA A 306 -7.47 -3.07 4.86
CA ALA A 306 -7.87 -1.85 5.55
C ALA A 306 -9.20 -1.28 5.00
N VAL A 307 -9.40 -1.32 3.67
CA VAL A 307 -10.67 -0.93 3.03
C VAL A 307 -11.82 -1.86 3.45
N ALA A 308 -11.57 -3.15 3.59
CA ALA A 308 -12.58 -4.09 4.11
C ALA A 308 -12.99 -3.73 5.55
N MET A 309 -12.04 -3.34 6.40
CA MET A 309 -12.34 -2.87 7.77
C MET A 309 -13.11 -1.54 7.76
N LEU A 310 -12.83 -0.63 6.82
CA LEU A 310 -13.64 0.57 6.62
C LEU A 310 -15.09 0.22 6.23
N GLY A 311 -15.28 -0.78 5.36
CA GLY A 311 -16.60 -1.31 5.02
C GLY A 311 -17.34 -1.89 6.23
N ALA A 312 -16.63 -2.64 7.09
CA ALA A 312 -17.19 -3.14 8.35
C ALA A 312 -17.57 -2.00 9.30
N ALA A 313 -16.75 -0.94 9.39
CA ALA A 313 -17.06 0.25 10.20
C ALA A 313 -18.36 0.94 9.73
N LEU A 314 -18.58 1.06 8.42
CA LEU A 314 -19.82 1.62 7.87
C LEU A 314 -21.04 0.75 8.19
N LEU A 315 -20.91 -0.59 8.13
CA LEU A 315 -22.00 -1.51 8.50
C LEU A 315 -22.35 -1.39 9.98
N PHE A 316 -21.37 -1.38 10.87
CA PHE A 316 -21.61 -1.22 12.30
C PHE A 316 -22.21 0.16 12.62
N ARG A 317 -21.71 1.22 11.97
CA ARG A 317 -22.26 2.58 12.13
C ARG A 317 -23.72 2.67 11.70
N HIS A 318 -24.08 2.04 10.58
CA HIS A 318 -25.47 1.97 10.11
C HIS A 318 -26.42 1.39 11.18
N ASP A 319 -26.01 0.32 11.85
CA ASP A 319 -26.78 -0.34 12.89
C ASP A 319 -26.68 0.35 14.28
N GLY A 320 -26.04 1.53 14.36
CA GLY A 320 -25.86 2.26 15.61
C GLY A 320 -24.81 1.68 16.56
N LEU A 321 -24.03 0.71 16.12
CA LEU A 321 -23.00 0.02 16.91
C LEU A 321 -21.69 0.81 16.89
N GLN A 322 -21.69 2.02 17.47
CA GLN A 322 -20.61 3.00 17.36
C GLN A 322 -19.26 2.47 17.88
N ALA A 323 -19.28 1.71 18.98
CA ALA A 323 -18.07 1.12 19.54
C ALA A 323 -17.43 0.09 18.59
N LEU A 324 -18.24 -0.73 17.90
CA LEU A 324 -17.74 -1.69 16.90
C LEU A 324 -17.29 -0.98 15.61
N ALA A 325 -17.96 0.12 15.23
CA ALA A 325 -17.52 0.95 14.12
C ALA A 325 -16.14 1.58 14.41
N GLY A 326 -15.96 2.14 15.61
CA GLY A 326 -14.66 2.66 16.06
C GLY A 326 -13.58 1.58 16.16
N LEU A 327 -13.92 0.36 16.62
CA LEU A 327 -13.02 -0.78 16.60
C LEU A 327 -12.54 -1.08 15.18
N ALA A 328 -13.46 -1.30 14.23
CA ALA A 328 -13.14 -1.64 12.85
C ALA A 328 -12.24 -0.58 12.18
N TRP A 329 -12.56 0.69 12.39
CA TRP A 329 -11.77 1.80 11.88
C TRP A 329 -10.37 1.87 12.50
N THR A 330 -10.26 1.76 13.82
CA THR A 330 -8.97 1.72 14.52
C THR A 330 -8.10 0.58 14.02
N VAL A 331 -8.67 -0.59 13.78
CA VAL A 331 -7.97 -1.76 13.24
C VAL A 331 -7.37 -1.48 11.86
N ALA A 332 -8.10 -0.77 10.98
CA ALA A 332 -7.55 -0.35 9.69
C ALA A 332 -6.32 0.55 9.84
N LEU A 333 -6.36 1.52 10.76
CA LEU A 333 -5.23 2.42 11.04
C LEU A 333 -4.01 1.66 11.58
N LEU A 334 -4.22 0.71 12.49
CA LEU A 334 -3.16 -0.15 13.05
C LEU A 334 -2.53 -1.01 11.96
N HIS A 335 -3.34 -1.62 11.12
CA HIS A 335 -2.90 -2.50 10.05
C HIS A 335 -1.97 -1.76 9.09
N LEU A 336 -2.35 -0.56 8.65
CA LEU A 336 -1.54 0.26 7.76
C LEU A 336 -0.27 0.83 8.40
N ALA A 337 -0.28 1.11 9.71
CA ALA A 337 0.93 1.52 10.43
C ALA A 337 1.98 0.39 10.43
N GLY A 338 1.58 -0.83 10.77
CA GLY A 338 2.44 -2.02 10.72
C GLY A 338 2.91 -2.33 9.31
N HIS A 339 2.00 -2.24 8.32
CA HIS A 339 2.29 -2.42 6.91
C HIS A 339 3.37 -1.44 6.41
N ALA A 340 3.27 -0.15 6.71
CA ALA A 340 4.22 0.86 6.24
C ALA A 340 5.66 0.53 6.69
N LEU A 341 5.86 0.18 7.97
CA LEU A 341 7.16 -0.19 8.51
C LEU A 341 7.70 -1.49 7.88
N ALA A 342 6.86 -2.52 7.79
CA ALA A 342 7.26 -3.82 7.26
C ALA A 342 7.59 -3.75 5.76
N LYS A 343 6.79 -3.05 4.97
CA LYS A 343 7.06 -2.82 3.53
C LYS A 343 8.32 -2.02 3.31
N GLY A 344 8.51 -0.95 4.09
CA GLY A 344 9.74 -0.18 4.04
C GLY A 344 10.98 -1.04 4.27
N ALA A 345 10.95 -1.91 5.27
CA ALA A 345 12.06 -2.82 5.56
C ALA A 345 12.32 -3.81 4.41
N LEU A 346 11.28 -4.46 3.86
CA LEU A 346 11.46 -5.46 2.81
C LEU A 346 11.84 -4.85 1.46
N LEU A 347 11.29 -3.69 1.10
CA LEU A 347 11.66 -2.99 -0.13
C LEU A 347 13.10 -2.48 -0.09
N LEU A 348 13.56 -1.93 1.05
CA LEU A 348 14.97 -1.60 1.24
C LEU A 348 15.86 -2.84 1.30
N SER A 349 15.34 -3.99 1.75
CA SER A 349 16.06 -5.28 1.64
C SER A 349 16.21 -5.72 0.18
N ALA A 350 15.21 -5.47 -0.66
CA ALA A 350 15.31 -5.73 -2.10
C ALA A 350 16.42 -4.92 -2.77
N ASP A 351 16.59 -3.64 -2.38
CA ASP A 351 17.70 -2.81 -2.86
C ASP A 351 19.06 -3.31 -2.37
N ALA A 352 19.13 -3.85 -1.14
CA ALA A 352 20.35 -4.48 -0.64
C ALA A 352 20.71 -5.75 -1.43
N VAL A 353 19.72 -6.57 -1.76
CA VAL A 353 19.88 -7.76 -2.63
C VAL A 353 20.33 -7.33 -4.03
N TYR A 354 19.73 -6.30 -4.60
CA TYR A 354 20.13 -5.75 -5.90
C TYR A 354 21.55 -5.24 -5.87
N GLY A 355 21.95 -4.48 -4.85
CA GLY A 355 23.32 -4.00 -4.68
C GLY A 355 24.35 -5.12 -4.58
N ALA A 356 23.96 -6.29 -4.06
CA ALA A 356 24.83 -7.44 -3.90
C ALA A 356 24.88 -8.35 -5.15
N GLY A 357 23.78 -8.48 -5.90
CA GLY A 357 23.63 -9.44 -6.99
C GLY A 357 23.13 -8.89 -8.32
N ALA A 358 22.99 -7.56 -8.46
CA ALA A 358 22.50 -6.86 -9.66
C ALA A 358 21.13 -7.37 -10.18
N SER A 359 20.30 -7.97 -9.30
CA SER A 359 18.99 -8.52 -9.67
C SER A 359 18.02 -8.47 -8.50
N TYR A 360 16.74 -8.20 -8.80
CA TYR A 360 15.63 -8.29 -7.85
C TYR A 360 14.89 -9.64 -7.91
N SER A 361 15.41 -10.62 -8.68
CA SER A 361 14.80 -11.93 -8.79
C SER A 361 14.89 -12.71 -7.49
N ILE A 362 13.79 -13.41 -7.13
CA ILE A 362 13.72 -14.29 -5.97
C ILE A 362 14.40 -15.61 -6.32
N ARG A 363 15.65 -15.77 -5.89
CA ARG A 363 16.45 -16.95 -6.14
C ARG A 363 17.33 -17.32 -4.96
N GLN A 364 17.64 -18.59 -4.84
CA GLN A 364 18.52 -19.12 -3.79
C GLN A 364 19.95 -18.63 -3.99
N ALA A 365 20.38 -17.66 -3.20
CA ALA A 365 21.73 -17.12 -3.25
C ALA A 365 22.41 -17.01 -1.88
N GLY A 366 21.77 -17.45 -0.80
CA GLY A 366 22.32 -17.42 0.55
C GLY A 366 22.65 -16.02 1.07
N TRP A 367 21.87 -15.01 0.69
CA TRP A 367 22.13 -13.61 1.00
C TRP A 367 22.30 -13.35 2.50
N LEU A 368 21.50 -14.03 3.35
CA LEU A 368 21.52 -13.82 4.79
C LEU A 368 22.90 -14.07 5.43
N ARG A 369 23.69 -14.99 4.89
CA ARG A 369 25.04 -15.28 5.38
C ARG A 369 26.05 -14.19 5.02
N ARG A 370 25.75 -13.36 4.03
CA ARG A 370 26.65 -12.36 3.45
C ARG A 370 26.27 -10.92 3.83
N MET A 371 25.04 -10.76 4.34
CA MET A 371 24.51 -9.46 4.74
C MET A 371 24.74 -9.19 6.23
N PRO A 372 24.74 -7.90 6.66
CA PRO A 372 24.78 -7.56 8.07
C PRO A 372 23.66 -8.25 8.85
N ARG A 373 23.97 -8.78 10.03
CA ARG A 373 22.97 -9.48 10.89
C ARG A 373 21.71 -8.65 11.14
N LEU A 374 21.87 -7.35 11.31
CA LEU A 374 20.75 -6.42 11.55
C LEU A 374 19.79 -6.34 10.36
N LEU A 375 20.28 -6.46 9.11
CA LEU A 375 19.44 -6.57 7.93
C LEU A 375 18.61 -7.86 7.96
N GLY A 376 19.25 -8.98 8.27
CA GLY A 376 18.58 -10.27 8.34
C GLY A 376 17.47 -10.30 9.41
N VAL A 377 17.76 -9.77 10.60
CA VAL A 377 16.75 -9.67 11.67
C VAL A 377 15.62 -8.74 11.27
N GLY A 378 15.93 -7.56 10.72
CA GLY A 378 14.91 -6.61 10.29
C GLY A 378 14.02 -7.16 9.17
N ALA A 379 14.61 -7.82 8.15
CA ALA A 379 13.85 -8.45 7.08
C ALA A 379 12.98 -9.61 7.58
N LEU A 380 13.48 -10.42 8.54
CA LEU A 380 12.71 -11.48 9.17
C LEU A 380 11.50 -10.92 9.93
N LEU A 381 11.68 -9.95 10.82
CA LEU A 381 10.60 -9.32 11.58
C LEU A 381 9.55 -8.68 10.65
N ALA A 382 10.00 -8.01 9.60
CA ALA A 382 9.10 -7.40 8.61
C ALA A 382 8.30 -8.45 7.83
N ALA A 383 8.93 -9.54 7.41
CA ALA A 383 8.24 -10.62 6.71
C ALA A 383 7.29 -11.39 7.65
N MET A 384 7.67 -11.62 8.91
CA MET A 384 6.77 -12.16 9.94
C MET A 384 5.53 -11.26 10.12
N SER A 385 5.72 -9.93 10.06
CA SER A 385 4.60 -8.99 10.18
C SER A 385 3.61 -9.14 9.03
N LEU A 386 4.10 -9.17 7.79
CA LEU A 386 3.23 -9.33 6.61
C LEU A 386 2.68 -10.76 6.43
N ALA A 387 3.19 -11.71 7.20
CA ALA A 387 2.70 -13.09 7.28
C ALA A 387 1.82 -13.34 8.52
N ALA A 388 1.48 -12.29 9.26
CA ALA A 388 0.73 -12.35 10.52
C ALA A 388 1.29 -13.37 11.55
N VAL A 389 2.62 -13.49 11.63
CA VAL A 389 3.27 -14.40 12.57
C VAL A 389 3.56 -13.67 13.89
N PRO A 390 3.13 -14.20 15.08
CA PRO A 390 3.42 -13.54 16.34
C PRO A 390 4.95 -13.38 16.58
N PRO A 391 5.40 -12.38 17.34
CA PRO A 391 4.66 -11.40 18.15
C PRO A 391 4.62 -9.99 17.53
N VAL A 392 4.67 -9.84 16.23
CA VAL A 392 4.84 -8.57 15.52
C VAL A 392 3.52 -7.88 15.13
N ALA A 393 3.59 -6.61 14.67
CA ALA A 393 2.43 -5.75 14.48
C ALA A 393 1.36 -6.31 13.52
N GLY A 394 1.78 -6.99 12.44
CA GLY A 394 0.84 -7.61 11.50
C GLY A 394 -0.02 -8.70 12.16
N PHE A 395 0.57 -9.53 13.01
CA PHE A 395 -0.21 -10.50 13.81
C PHE A 395 -1.26 -9.80 14.66
N VAL A 396 -0.88 -8.74 15.38
CA VAL A 396 -1.81 -8.01 16.26
C VAL A 396 -2.95 -7.41 15.45
N SER A 397 -2.64 -6.72 14.33
CA SER A 397 -3.66 -6.09 13.51
C SER A 397 -4.58 -7.11 12.83
N GLU A 398 -4.05 -8.21 12.29
CA GLU A 398 -4.88 -9.27 11.68
C GLU A 398 -5.71 -10.02 12.72
N TRP A 399 -5.18 -10.24 13.93
CA TRP A 399 -5.99 -10.77 15.01
C TRP A 399 -7.21 -9.87 15.28
N PHE A 400 -7.01 -8.56 15.36
CA PHE A 400 -8.13 -7.62 15.52
C PHE A 400 -9.06 -7.58 14.28
N VAL A 401 -8.55 -7.76 13.07
CA VAL A 401 -9.39 -7.92 11.86
C VAL A 401 -10.37 -9.07 12.05
N PHE A 402 -9.89 -10.25 12.47
CA PHE A 402 -10.76 -11.40 12.73
C PHE A 402 -11.70 -11.16 13.90
N GLN A 403 -11.24 -10.54 14.99
CA GLN A 403 -12.11 -10.19 16.11
C GLN A 403 -13.23 -9.23 15.67
N THR A 404 -12.93 -8.25 14.83
CA THR A 404 -13.91 -7.32 14.26
C THR A 404 -14.96 -8.05 13.40
N VAL A 405 -14.51 -8.92 12.52
CA VAL A 405 -15.41 -9.70 11.64
C VAL A 405 -16.30 -10.64 12.46
N PHE A 406 -15.77 -11.26 13.51
CA PHE A 406 -16.56 -12.11 14.41
C PHE A 406 -17.65 -11.35 15.16
N GLN A 407 -17.51 -10.02 15.37
CA GLN A 407 -18.57 -9.21 15.95
C GLN A 407 -19.79 -9.01 15.00
N GLY A 408 -19.73 -9.54 13.79
CA GLY A 408 -20.82 -9.46 12.80
C GLY A 408 -22.16 -9.97 13.31
N PHE A 409 -22.20 -10.86 14.32
CA PHE A 409 -23.45 -11.34 14.91
C PHE A 409 -24.27 -10.25 15.63
N HIS A 410 -23.66 -9.12 15.97
CA HIS A 410 -24.36 -7.97 16.54
C HIS A 410 -25.16 -7.17 15.51
N LEU A 411 -24.88 -7.30 14.20
CA LEU A 411 -25.64 -6.62 13.17
C LEU A 411 -27.11 -7.09 13.19
N ALA A 412 -28.04 -6.18 12.96
CA ALA A 412 -29.47 -6.49 12.97
C ALA A 412 -29.85 -7.36 11.76
N GLY A 413 -29.34 -7.02 10.56
CA GLY A 413 -29.71 -7.65 9.30
C GLY A 413 -28.90 -8.93 8.98
N LEU A 414 -29.58 -9.97 8.47
CA LEU A 414 -28.93 -11.20 8.02
C LEU A 414 -27.89 -10.96 6.92
N ALA A 415 -28.15 -10.03 6.00
CA ALA A 415 -27.23 -9.72 4.90
C ALA A 415 -25.87 -9.22 5.43
N GLY A 416 -25.86 -8.33 6.42
CA GLY A 416 -24.62 -7.84 7.06
C GLY A 416 -23.88 -8.95 7.80
N ARG A 417 -24.59 -9.81 8.54
CA ARG A 417 -24.01 -10.96 9.24
C ARG A 417 -23.32 -11.93 8.27
N LEU A 418 -24.01 -12.29 7.18
CA LEU A 418 -23.46 -13.18 6.15
C LEU A 418 -22.29 -12.54 5.41
N ALA A 419 -22.36 -11.24 5.12
CA ALA A 419 -21.27 -10.52 4.48
C ALA A 419 -19.98 -10.54 5.33
N LEU A 420 -20.08 -10.26 6.64
CA LEU A 420 -18.93 -10.33 7.54
C LEU A 420 -18.43 -11.77 7.74
N ALA A 421 -19.34 -12.77 7.85
CA ALA A 421 -18.93 -14.17 7.95
C ALA A 421 -18.16 -14.63 6.70
N LEU A 422 -18.65 -14.29 5.50
CA LEU A 422 -17.95 -14.57 4.24
C LEU A 422 -16.63 -13.82 4.14
N ALA A 423 -16.61 -12.54 4.55
CA ALA A 423 -15.37 -11.76 4.62
C ALA A 423 -14.32 -12.45 5.51
N GLY A 424 -14.72 -12.96 6.69
CA GLY A 424 -13.82 -13.71 7.56
C GLY A 424 -13.22 -14.94 6.90
N ALA A 425 -14.03 -15.73 6.18
CA ALA A 425 -13.54 -16.91 5.47
C ALA A 425 -12.54 -16.54 4.35
N LEU A 426 -12.84 -15.50 3.56
CA LEU A 426 -11.97 -15.06 2.47
C LEU A 426 -10.69 -14.40 2.98
N LEU A 427 -10.76 -13.63 4.08
CA LEU A 427 -9.58 -13.05 4.73
C LEU A 427 -8.70 -14.13 5.37
N ALA A 428 -9.27 -15.22 5.91
CA ALA A 428 -8.49 -16.36 6.40
C ALA A 428 -7.71 -17.05 5.26
N LEU A 429 -8.34 -17.20 4.09
CA LEU A 429 -7.64 -17.69 2.90
C LEU A 429 -6.55 -16.72 2.46
N THR A 430 -6.81 -15.41 2.50
CA THR A 430 -5.83 -14.36 2.18
C THR A 430 -4.61 -14.48 3.11
N ALA A 431 -4.80 -14.57 4.42
CA ALA A 431 -3.73 -14.72 5.41
C ALA A 431 -2.90 -16.00 5.19
N ALA A 432 -3.56 -17.13 4.85
CA ALA A 432 -2.85 -18.38 4.56
C ALA A 432 -1.95 -18.27 3.32
N VAL A 433 -2.42 -17.62 2.25
CA VAL A 433 -1.61 -17.39 1.04
C VAL A 433 -0.51 -16.35 1.29
N ALA A 434 -0.77 -15.32 2.12
CA ALA A 434 0.24 -14.35 2.53
C ALA A 434 1.38 -15.03 3.28
N LEU A 435 1.08 -15.90 4.25
CA LEU A 435 2.09 -16.70 4.95
C LEU A 435 2.96 -17.49 3.96
N ALA A 436 2.34 -18.22 3.03
CA ALA A 436 3.07 -18.97 2.01
C ALA A 436 3.94 -18.06 1.13
N THR A 437 3.45 -16.86 0.80
CA THR A 437 4.17 -15.85 0.00
C THR A 437 5.44 -15.38 0.71
N PHE A 438 5.36 -15.07 2.00
CA PHE A 438 6.53 -14.60 2.76
C PHE A 438 7.47 -15.73 3.15
N VAL A 439 6.97 -16.96 3.35
CA VAL A 439 7.82 -18.16 3.46
C VAL A 439 8.63 -18.37 2.17
N LYS A 440 8.02 -18.23 1.00
CA LYS A 440 8.74 -18.24 -0.28
C LYS A 440 9.80 -17.15 -0.34
N LEU A 441 9.43 -15.92 -0.01
CA LEU A 441 10.34 -14.78 -0.08
C LEU A 441 11.57 -14.95 0.83
N LEU A 442 11.37 -15.34 2.09
CA LEU A 442 12.46 -15.58 3.04
C LEU A 442 13.26 -16.83 2.68
N GLY A 443 12.58 -17.95 2.43
CA GLY A 443 13.21 -19.24 2.19
C GLY A 443 14.05 -19.26 0.92
N LEU A 444 13.55 -18.74 -0.16
CA LEU A 444 14.27 -18.69 -1.44
C LEU A 444 15.10 -17.42 -1.58
N GLY A 445 14.55 -16.27 -1.20
CA GLY A 445 15.18 -14.97 -1.42
C GLY A 445 16.32 -14.66 -0.45
N LEU A 446 16.29 -15.16 0.79
CA LEU A 446 17.31 -14.84 1.80
C LEU A 446 18.10 -16.04 2.31
N LEU A 447 17.43 -17.20 2.56
CA LEU A 447 18.04 -18.33 3.26
C LEU A 447 18.85 -19.28 2.37
N GLY A 448 18.54 -19.40 1.10
CA GLY A 448 19.16 -20.39 0.19
C GLY A 448 20.67 -20.58 0.36
N ASP A 449 21.20 -21.75 -0.01
CA ASP A 449 22.60 -22.16 0.32
C ASP A 449 23.61 -22.00 -0.85
N ARG A 450 23.20 -21.53 -2.00
CA ARG A 450 24.08 -21.52 -3.17
C ARG A 450 24.95 -20.27 -3.23
N GLY A 451 26.28 -20.52 -3.07
CA GLY A 451 27.30 -19.52 -3.24
C GLY A 451 27.49 -19.15 -4.72
N GLU A 452 26.77 -18.17 -5.21
CA GLU A 452 27.29 -17.38 -6.31
C GLU A 452 28.43 -16.49 -5.80
N THR A 453 29.39 -16.19 -6.66
CA THR A 453 30.62 -15.44 -6.37
C THR A 453 30.37 -14.23 -5.46
N ALA A 454 31.25 -14.10 -4.48
CA ALA A 454 31.21 -13.09 -3.43
C ALA A 454 31.10 -11.67 -4.00
N VAL A 455 29.92 -11.08 -3.88
CA VAL A 455 29.72 -9.65 -4.06
C VAL A 455 29.79 -9.00 -2.68
N ALA A 456 30.45 -7.85 -2.59
CA ALA A 456 30.63 -7.15 -1.33
C ALA A 456 29.26 -6.80 -0.72
N ALA A 457 29.08 -7.13 0.57
CA ALA A 457 27.89 -6.72 1.32
C ALA A 457 27.78 -5.18 1.30
N VAL A 458 26.56 -4.68 1.11
CA VAL A 458 26.28 -3.24 1.20
C VAL A 458 25.90 -2.90 2.66
N PRO A 459 26.85 -2.45 3.51
CA PRO A 459 26.62 -2.28 4.96
C PRO A 459 25.54 -1.26 5.28
N SER A 460 25.31 -0.34 4.35
CA SER A 460 24.47 0.84 4.57
C SER A 460 22.97 0.52 4.74
N HIS A 461 22.42 -0.50 4.08
CA HIS A 461 20.99 -0.86 4.18
C HIS A 461 20.65 -1.57 5.51
N GLY A 462 21.62 -2.23 6.13
CA GLY A 462 21.38 -3.02 7.33
C GLY A 462 20.79 -2.23 8.50
N ARG A 463 21.21 -1.00 8.72
CA ARG A 463 20.68 -0.14 9.79
C ARG A 463 19.24 0.29 9.50
N ALA A 464 18.94 0.71 8.28
CA ALA A 464 17.60 1.14 7.89
C ALA A 464 16.58 -0.01 8.00
N VAL A 465 16.93 -1.17 7.43
CA VAL A 465 16.09 -2.37 7.48
C VAL A 465 15.93 -2.85 8.94
N GLY A 466 17.01 -2.86 9.71
CA GLY A 466 16.96 -3.24 11.12
C GLY A 466 16.07 -2.34 11.97
N LEU A 467 16.18 -1.02 11.79
CA LEU A 467 15.35 -0.05 12.50
C LEU A 467 13.87 -0.21 12.17
N LEU A 468 13.50 -0.39 10.90
CA LEU A 468 12.11 -0.60 10.49
C LEU A 468 11.56 -1.93 11.00
N GLY A 469 12.34 -3.02 10.91
CA GLY A 469 11.93 -4.31 11.44
C GLY A 469 11.77 -4.32 12.96
N LEU A 470 12.68 -3.65 13.69
CA LEU A 470 12.52 -3.44 15.13
C LEU A 470 11.33 -2.53 15.43
N GLY A 471 11.06 -1.52 14.59
CA GLY A 471 9.88 -0.67 14.68
C GLY A 471 8.58 -1.47 14.60
N VAL A 472 8.51 -2.49 13.75
CA VAL A 472 7.37 -3.42 13.67
C VAL A 472 7.14 -4.15 15.00
N LEU A 473 8.21 -4.56 15.67
CA LEU A 473 8.14 -5.23 16.98
C LEU A 473 7.76 -4.25 18.08
N VAL A 474 8.37 -3.06 18.08
CA VAL A 474 8.07 -1.98 19.05
C VAL A 474 6.62 -1.54 18.92
N LEU A 475 6.09 -1.43 17.71
CA LEU A 475 4.69 -1.11 17.49
C LEU A 475 3.78 -2.16 18.12
N ALA A 476 4.06 -3.45 17.94
CA ALA A 476 3.26 -4.54 18.51
C ALA A 476 3.29 -4.56 20.05
N VAL A 477 4.49 -4.53 20.63
CA VAL A 477 4.68 -4.57 22.08
C VAL A 477 4.12 -3.32 22.76
N GLY A 478 4.27 -2.17 22.11
CA GLY A 478 3.81 -0.87 22.59
C GLY A 478 2.33 -0.60 22.35
N MET A 479 1.57 -1.51 21.71
CA MET A 479 0.17 -1.30 21.36
C MET A 479 -0.71 -0.83 22.53
N PRO A 480 -0.57 -1.36 23.78
CA PRO A 480 -1.35 -0.87 24.91
C PRO A 480 -1.14 0.63 25.22
N TRP A 481 0.01 1.18 24.83
CA TRP A 481 0.31 2.61 25.03
C TRP A 481 -0.01 3.46 23.79
N TRP A 482 0.06 2.87 22.59
CA TRP A 482 -0.19 3.60 21.34
C TRP A 482 -1.67 3.79 21.06
N LEU A 483 -2.51 2.77 21.33
CA LEU A 483 -3.95 2.79 21.01
C LEU A 483 -4.69 3.98 21.64
N PRO A 484 -4.48 4.33 22.93
CA PRO A 484 -5.18 5.47 23.52
C PRO A 484 -4.97 6.80 22.82
N TYR A 485 -3.88 6.99 22.05
CA TYR A 485 -3.67 8.21 21.27
C TYR A 485 -4.66 8.39 20.11
N LEU A 486 -5.34 7.33 19.68
CA LEU A 486 -6.38 7.42 18.67
C LEU A 486 -7.78 7.68 19.24
N ASP A 487 -7.89 7.79 20.57
CA ASP A 487 -9.18 7.90 21.24
C ASP A 487 -9.93 9.20 20.89
N THR A 488 -9.22 10.31 20.81
CA THR A 488 -9.80 11.61 20.40
C THR A 488 -10.44 11.51 19.02
N ALA A 489 -9.73 10.92 18.04
CA ALA A 489 -10.29 10.73 16.70
C ALA A 489 -11.47 9.75 16.69
N SER A 490 -11.44 8.69 17.50
CA SER A 490 -12.57 7.77 17.63
C SER A 490 -13.79 8.44 18.25
N MET A 491 -13.59 9.31 19.22
CA MET A 491 -14.66 10.13 19.80
C MET A 491 -15.26 11.11 18.79
N ASP A 492 -14.43 11.79 18.01
CA ASP A 492 -14.88 12.75 17.00
C ASP A 492 -15.70 12.06 15.88
N HIS A 493 -15.28 10.88 15.44
CA HIS A 493 -15.91 10.17 14.32
C HIS A 493 -17.09 9.28 14.74
N PHE A 494 -17.02 8.63 15.90
CA PHE A 494 -17.95 7.58 16.33
C PHE A 494 -18.59 7.83 17.71
N ALA A 495 -18.26 8.92 18.39
CA ALA A 495 -18.69 9.17 19.77
C ALA A 495 -18.40 7.94 20.68
N SER A 496 -17.25 7.31 20.53
CA SER A 496 -16.89 6.08 21.24
C SER A 496 -15.42 6.01 21.61
N HIS A 497 -15.15 5.61 22.84
CA HIS A 497 -13.81 5.34 23.40
C HIS A 497 -13.25 3.96 22.98
N SER A 498 -13.47 3.54 21.73
CA SER A 498 -13.06 2.20 21.26
C SER A 498 -11.57 1.93 21.44
N PRO A 499 -10.63 2.84 21.08
CA PRO A 499 -9.19 2.59 21.25
C PRO A 499 -8.78 2.34 22.69
N VAL A 500 -9.38 3.03 23.65
CA VAL A 500 -9.12 2.81 25.08
C VAL A 500 -9.70 1.47 25.53
N HIS A 501 -10.90 1.14 25.08
CA HIS A 501 -11.55 -0.14 25.42
C HIS A 501 -10.90 -1.36 24.75
N MET A 502 -10.03 -1.14 23.76
CA MET A 502 -9.21 -2.22 23.18
C MET A 502 -8.03 -2.63 24.09
N VAL A 503 -7.81 -1.93 25.20
CA VAL A 503 -6.69 -2.13 26.10
C VAL A 503 -7.19 -2.50 27.50
N ALA A 504 -6.71 -3.62 28.06
CA ALA A 504 -6.96 -4.04 29.43
C ALA A 504 -5.62 -4.31 30.13
N GLY A 505 -4.95 -3.26 30.59
CA GLY A 505 -3.60 -3.30 31.13
C GLY A 505 -2.57 -3.72 30.08
N TRP A 506 -1.96 -4.91 30.21
CA TRP A 506 -1.03 -5.47 29.23
C TRP A 506 -1.71 -6.32 28.15
N LEU A 507 -3.03 -6.50 28.26
CA LEU A 507 -3.81 -7.29 27.34
C LEU A 507 -4.46 -6.39 26.28
N LEU A 508 -4.56 -6.90 25.10
CA LEU A 508 -5.38 -6.33 24.02
C LEU A 508 -6.65 -7.17 23.90
N VAL A 509 -7.79 -6.49 23.83
CA VAL A 509 -9.12 -7.10 23.86
C VAL A 509 -10.01 -6.47 22.78
N PRO A 510 -10.95 -7.21 22.17
CA PRO A 510 -11.90 -6.66 21.20
C PRO A 510 -13.09 -6.00 21.93
N LEU A 511 -12.85 -4.87 22.59
CA LEU A 511 -13.74 -4.08 23.45
C LEU A 511 -14.13 -4.76 24.78
N THR A 512 -14.13 -6.08 24.85
CA THR A 512 -14.40 -6.85 26.07
C THR A 512 -13.37 -7.98 26.23
N ASN A 513 -13.06 -8.33 27.47
CA ASN A 513 -12.11 -9.42 27.80
C ASN A 513 -12.78 -10.78 27.95
N THR A 514 -14.08 -10.88 27.70
CA THR A 514 -14.86 -12.10 27.98
C THR A 514 -14.66 -13.20 26.95
N PHE A 515 -14.31 -12.85 25.69
CA PHE A 515 -14.20 -13.82 24.60
C PHE A 515 -12.78 -14.11 24.16
N ALA A 516 -11.95 -13.08 23.99
CA ALA A 516 -10.62 -13.23 23.47
C ALA A 516 -9.69 -12.12 23.99
N PHE A 517 -8.44 -12.46 24.18
CA PHE A 517 -7.39 -11.49 24.50
C PHE A 517 -6.05 -11.99 23.99
N ILE A 518 -5.16 -11.06 23.68
CA ILE A 518 -3.76 -11.33 23.39
C ILE A 518 -2.88 -10.37 24.17
N SER A 519 -1.63 -10.76 24.38
CA SER A 519 -0.60 -9.88 24.93
C SER A 519 0.68 -10.02 24.10
N PRO A 520 0.95 -9.09 23.17
CA PRO A 520 2.18 -9.10 22.40
C PRO A 520 3.42 -9.02 23.30
N SER A 521 3.33 -8.27 24.41
CA SER A 521 4.40 -8.14 25.40
C SER A 521 4.72 -9.46 26.11
N LEU A 522 3.72 -10.30 26.38
CA LEU A 522 3.95 -11.65 26.92
C LEU A 522 4.45 -12.60 25.84
N LEU A 523 3.93 -12.52 24.64
CA LEU A 523 4.34 -13.39 23.53
C LEU A 523 5.83 -13.25 23.19
N ILE A 524 6.40 -12.03 23.24
CA ILE A 524 7.83 -11.80 23.01
C ILE A 524 8.72 -12.47 24.06
N ILE A 525 8.20 -12.73 25.25
CA ILE A 525 8.91 -13.44 26.33
C ILE A 525 8.66 -14.95 26.25
N VAL A 526 7.40 -15.34 26.15
CA VAL A 526 6.98 -16.76 26.22
C VAL A 526 7.45 -17.55 24.99
N MET A 527 7.40 -16.99 23.79
CA MET A 527 7.80 -17.72 22.57
C MET A 527 9.28 -18.13 22.57
N PRO A 528 10.26 -17.25 22.88
CA PRO A 528 11.64 -17.66 23.04
C PRO A 528 11.84 -18.67 24.19
N LEU A 529 11.15 -18.51 25.30
CA LEU A 529 11.23 -19.46 26.43
C LEU A 529 10.73 -20.87 26.03
N LEU A 530 9.62 -20.94 25.30
CA LEU A 530 9.12 -22.19 24.73
C LEU A 530 10.11 -22.80 23.71
N ALA A 531 10.80 -21.97 22.92
CA ALA A 531 11.83 -22.44 22.01
C ALA A 531 13.07 -22.99 22.73
N LEU A 532 13.36 -22.57 23.97
CA LEU A 532 14.43 -23.14 24.77
C LEU A 532 14.16 -24.59 25.18
N LEU A 533 12.91 -25.02 25.30
CA LEU A 533 12.55 -26.38 25.67
C LEU A 533 13.13 -27.44 24.71
N PRO A 534 12.88 -27.40 23.41
CA PRO A 534 13.50 -28.35 22.46
C PRO A 534 15.03 -28.21 22.42
N LEU A 535 15.57 -27.01 22.60
CA LEU A 535 17.02 -26.80 22.67
C LEU A 535 17.62 -27.46 23.94
N ALA A 536 16.96 -27.35 25.07
CA ALA A 536 17.36 -28.02 26.32
C ALA A 536 17.31 -29.55 26.17
N LEU A 537 16.23 -30.09 25.59
CA LEU A 537 16.10 -31.52 25.32
C LEU A 537 17.22 -32.04 24.38
N LEU A 538 17.58 -31.26 23.34
CA LEU A 538 18.71 -31.57 22.47
C LEU A 538 20.05 -31.55 23.22
N ALA A 539 20.26 -30.55 24.07
CA ALA A 539 21.48 -30.46 24.90
C ALA A 539 21.59 -31.60 25.90
N LEU A 540 20.48 -31.95 26.58
CA LEU A 540 20.42 -33.07 27.55
C LEU A 540 20.60 -34.44 26.87
N SER A 541 20.19 -34.61 25.62
CA SER A 541 20.30 -35.90 24.92
C SER A 541 21.75 -36.30 24.61
N ARG A 542 22.74 -35.45 24.87
CA ARG A 542 24.19 -35.64 24.62
C ARG A 542 24.58 -36.22 23.25
N ARG A 543 23.64 -36.35 22.33
CA ARG A 543 23.89 -36.71 20.94
C ARG A 543 24.26 -35.48 20.10
N GLY A 544 24.95 -34.55 20.73
CA GLY A 544 25.16 -33.18 20.26
C GLY A 544 26.19 -32.99 19.16
N ALA A 545 26.59 -34.00 18.43
CA ALA A 545 27.29 -33.76 17.16
C ALA A 545 26.26 -33.42 16.09
N VAL A 546 26.19 -32.13 15.70
CA VAL A 546 25.46 -31.73 14.50
C VAL A 546 26.03 -32.51 13.32
N ARG A 547 25.29 -33.55 12.93
CA ARG A 547 25.69 -34.39 11.79
C ARG A 547 25.45 -33.60 10.52
N ARG A 548 26.50 -33.16 9.88
CA ARG A 548 26.43 -32.59 8.54
C ARG A 548 26.31 -33.76 7.53
N VAL A 549 25.16 -33.90 6.95
CA VAL A 549 24.87 -34.86 5.89
C VAL A 549 24.63 -34.11 4.57
N PRO A 550 25.02 -34.71 3.41
CA PRO A 550 24.64 -34.16 2.12
C PRO A 550 23.12 -34.03 2.00
N ILE A 551 22.67 -33.04 1.24
CA ILE A 551 21.24 -32.90 0.92
C ILE A 551 20.79 -34.15 0.19
N TRP A 552 19.68 -34.74 0.65
CA TRP A 552 19.10 -35.91 0.00
C TRP A 552 18.32 -35.51 -1.27
N TYR A 553 18.65 -36.14 -2.40
CA TYR A 553 18.06 -35.88 -3.70
C TYR A 553 17.21 -37.04 -4.21
N GLY A 554 16.49 -37.75 -3.33
CA GLY A 554 15.62 -38.85 -3.74
C GLY A 554 16.37 -40.08 -4.27
N GLY A 555 17.63 -40.31 -3.85
CA GLY A 555 18.50 -41.41 -4.33
C GLY A 555 19.28 -41.10 -5.62
N LEU A 556 19.09 -39.90 -6.19
CA LEU A 556 19.86 -39.43 -7.32
C LEU A 556 21.20 -38.82 -6.88
N ALA A 557 22.21 -38.85 -7.75
CA ALA A 557 23.42 -38.06 -7.52
C ALA A 557 23.09 -36.56 -7.39
N PRO A 558 23.77 -35.82 -6.50
CA PRO A 558 23.52 -34.40 -6.36
C PRO A 558 23.75 -33.72 -7.72
N PRO A 559 22.71 -33.08 -8.30
CA PRO A 559 22.87 -32.44 -9.59
C PRO A 559 23.74 -31.20 -9.44
N ASP A 560 24.63 -30.96 -10.39
CA ASP A 560 25.51 -29.79 -10.46
C ASP A 560 24.74 -28.47 -10.41
N GLY A 561 24.41 -28.02 -9.25
CA GLY A 561 23.77 -26.70 -9.08
C GLY A 561 22.41 -26.49 -9.75
N ARG A 562 21.89 -27.42 -10.54
CA ARG A 562 20.73 -27.23 -11.44
C ARG A 562 19.37 -27.66 -10.90
N ALA A 563 19.31 -28.40 -9.80
CA ALA A 563 18.04 -28.88 -9.21
C ALA A 563 17.66 -28.10 -7.93
N ALA A 564 17.72 -26.77 -7.98
CA ALA A 564 17.23 -25.94 -6.89
C ALA A 564 15.73 -25.68 -7.05
N THR A 565 15.00 -25.62 -5.93
CA THR A 565 13.65 -25.05 -5.90
C THR A 565 13.70 -23.62 -6.38
N THR A 566 12.96 -23.29 -7.43
CA THR A 566 12.81 -21.93 -7.96
C THR A 566 11.55 -21.30 -7.40
N ALA A 567 11.43 -19.97 -7.48
CA ALA A 567 10.20 -19.27 -7.12
C ALA A 567 9.00 -19.79 -7.93
N LEU A 568 9.23 -20.11 -9.20
CA LEU A 568 8.24 -20.71 -10.10
C LEU A 568 7.78 -22.09 -9.61
N SER A 569 8.71 -22.98 -9.28
CA SER A 569 8.37 -24.34 -8.82
C SER A 569 7.68 -24.32 -7.46
N PHE A 570 8.07 -23.42 -6.55
CA PHE A 570 7.43 -23.23 -5.25
C PHE A 570 5.97 -22.81 -5.41
N SER A 571 5.68 -21.93 -6.37
CA SER A 571 4.33 -21.41 -6.63
C SER A 571 3.44 -22.35 -7.44
N ASN A 572 3.99 -23.46 -7.97
CA ASN A 572 3.29 -24.32 -8.93
C ASN A 572 2.04 -24.99 -8.37
N ALA A 573 2.04 -25.41 -7.11
CA ALA A 573 0.89 -26.06 -6.50
C ALA A 573 -0.37 -25.17 -6.53
N LEU A 574 -0.27 -23.93 -6.05
CA LEU A 574 -1.38 -22.97 -6.09
C LEU A 574 -1.73 -22.56 -7.52
N ARG A 575 -0.75 -22.44 -8.41
CA ARG A 575 -0.98 -22.14 -9.82
C ARG A 575 -1.81 -23.21 -10.50
N THR A 576 -1.55 -24.47 -10.22
CA THR A 576 -2.33 -25.59 -10.74
C THR A 576 -3.73 -25.61 -10.14
N PHE A 577 -3.85 -25.45 -8.83
CA PHE A 577 -5.14 -25.47 -8.14
C PHE A 577 -6.04 -24.32 -8.59
N TYR A 578 -5.52 -23.08 -8.67
CA TYR A 578 -6.25 -21.90 -9.13
C TYR A 578 -6.05 -21.61 -10.63
N SER A 579 -5.85 -22.64 -11.46
CA SER A 579 -5.61 -22.48 -12.91
C SER A 579 -6.74 -21.73 -13.63
N PHE A 580 -7.97 -21.83 -13.13
CA PHE A 580 -9.13 -21.10 -13.65
C PHE A 580 -9.03 -19.57 -13.43
N ILE A 581 -8.27 -19.12 -12.41
CA ILE A 581 -7.98 -17.70 -12.17
C ILE A 581 -6.73 -17.29 -12.96
N TYR A 582 -5.64 -18.03 -12.79
CA TYR A 582 -4.33 -17.65 -13.33
C TYR A 582 -4.21 -17.87 -14.84
N ARG A 583 -4.98 -18.81 -15.41
CA ARG A 583 -4.95 -19.18 -16.84
C ARG A 583 -3.52 -19.27 -17.38
N PRO A 584 -2.67 -20.09 -16.75
CA PRO A 584 -1.25 -20.11 -17.06
C PRO A 584 -1.02 -20.58 -18.50
N THR A 585 -0.17 -19.84 -19.22
CA THR A 585 0.33 -20.27 -20.52
C THR A 585 1.74 -20.79 -20.37
N ALA A 586 2.04 -21.94 -20.98
CA ALA A 586 3.36 -22.54 -20.99
C ALA A 586 3.91 -22.54 -22.41
N ALA A 587 5.10 -22.01 -22.58
CA ALA A 587 5.87 -22.14 -23.83
C ALA A 587 7.13 -22.94 -23.55
N THR A 588 7.37 -23.96 -24.36
CA THR A 588 8.56 -24.79 -24.27
C THR A 588 9.39 -24.54 -25.52
N ASP A 589 10.56 -23.95 -25.33
CA ASP A 589 11.53 -23.80 -26.40
C ASP A 589 12.58 -24.92 -26.32
N ARG A 590 12.79 -25.61 -27.42
CA ARG A 590 13.66 -26.80 -27.52
C ARG A 590 14.78 -26.51 -28.49
N GLU A 591 16.00 -26.45 -27.99
CA GLU A 591 17.22 -26.38 -28.81
C GLU A 591 17.77 -27.78 -29.01
N HIS A 592 17.84 -28.25 -30.26
CA HIS A 592 18.27 -29.59 -30.61
C HIS A 592 19.79 -29.64 -30.86
N ALA A 593 20.43 -30.74 -30.44
CA ALA A 593 21.86 -30.99 -30.66
C ALA A 593 22.07 -31.80 -31.95
N GLY A 594 21.91 -31.17 -33.13
CA GLY A 594 22.21 -31.74 -34.42
C GLY A 594 21.21 -32.77 -34.97
N ARG A 595 20.38 -33.43 -34.17
CA ARG A 595 19.28 -34.32 -34.57
C ARG A 595 18.06 -34.06 -33.72
N GLU A 596 16.84 -34.15 -34.27
CA GLU A 596 15.56 -33.83 -33.60
C GLU A 596 15.33 -34.57 -32.27
N TYR A 597 15.90 -35.78 -32.10
CA TYR A 597 15.71 -36.59 -30.91
C TYR A 597 16.58 -36.19 -29.72
N PHE A 598 17.64 -35.37 -29.91
CA PHE A 598 18.55 -34.99 -28.84
C PHE A 598 18.37 -33.50 -28.48
N ILE A 599 17.69 -33.26 -27.37
CA ILE A 599 17.49 -31.92 -26.85
C ILE A 599 18.75 -31.50 -26.09
N ARG A 600 19.44 -30.45 -26.56
CA ARG A 600 20.59 -29.85 -25.90
C ARG A 600 20.15 -28.92 -24.79
N ARG A 601 19.07 -28.17 -25.01
CA ARG A 601 18.55 -27.19 -24.07
C ARG A 601 17.02 -27.16 -24.15
N LEU A 602 16.39 -27.26 -22.99
CA LEU A 602 14.95 -27.06 -22.83
C LEU A 602 14.73 -25.82 -22.01
N VAL A 603 14.10 -24.80 -22.59
CA VAL A 603 13.68 -23.60 -21.88
C VAL A 603 12.17 -23.68 -21.70
N PHE A 604 11.75 -23.75 -20.45
CA PHE A 604 10.34 -23.76 -20.07
C PHE A 604 9.97 -22.37 -19.55
N ASN A 605 9.19 -21.65 -20.34
CA ASN A 605 8.65 -20.34 -19.97
C ASN A 605 7.19 -20.51 -19.55
N HIS A 606 6.89 -20.04 -18.36
CA HIS A 606 5.54 -20.04 -17.81
C HIS A 606 5.12 -18.62 -17.55
N HIS A 607 3.96 -18.24 -18.07
CA HIS A 607 3.44 -16.90 -17.89
C HIS A 607 2.03 -16.95 -17.27
N VAL A 608 1.81 -16.15 -16.25
CA VAL A 608 0.50 -15.89 -15.68
C VAL A 608 0.06 -14.50 -16.14
N ALA A 609 -0.96 -14.46 -16.98
CA ALA A 609 -1.45 -13.18 -17.50
C ALA A 609 -2.12 -12.37 -16.38
N PRO A 610 -2.05 -11.03 -16.45
CA PRO A 610 -2.86 -10.16 -15.60
C PRO A 610 -4.34 -10.47 -15.80
N LEU A 611 -5.14 -10.38 -14.73
CA LEU A 611 -6.55 -10.78 -14.79
C LEU A 611 -7.37 -9.83 -15.68
N PHE A 612 -7.17 -8.53 -15.53
CA PHE A 612 -7.95 -7.50 -16.22
C PHE A 612 -7.30 -7.02 -17.52
N GLY A 613 -5.99 -7.25 -17.72
CA GLY A 613 -5.28 -6.85 -18.92
C GLY A 613 -6.00 -7.26 -20.21
N PRO A 614 -6.19 -8.57 -20.47
CA PRO A 614 -6.81 -9.06 -21.69
C PRO A 614 -8.30 -8.71 -21.83
N TYR A 615 -9.04 -8.64 -20.71
CA TYR A 615 -10.50 -8.55 -20.75
C TYR A 615 -11.06 -7.15 -20.55
N LEU A 616 -10.29 -6.25 -19.94
CA LEU A 616 -10.72 -4.88 -19.66
C LEU A 616 -9.79 -3.86 -20.34
N PHE A 617 -8.49 -3.89 -20.01
CA PHE A 617 -7.58 -2.81 -20.44
C PHE A 617 -7.25 -2.89 -21.92
N THR A 618 -6.98 -4.06 -22.49
CA THR A 618 -6.72 -4.20 -23.93
C THR A 618 -7.92 -3.81 -24.79
N PRO A 619 -9.17 -4.24 -24.52
CA PRO A 619 -10.34 -3.75 -25.25
C PRO A 619 -10.55 -2.24 -25.12
N LEU A 620 -10.34 -1.69 -23.92
CA LEU A 620 -10.47 -0.25 -23.67
C LEU A 620 -9.41 0.54 -24.44
N GLU A 621 -8.17 0.09 -24.45
CA GLU A 621 -7.09 0.68 -25.25
C GLU A 621 -7.43 0.64 -26.75
N GLN A 622 -7.90 -0.49 -27.26
CA GLN A 622 -8.32 -0.63 -28.65
C GLN A 622 -9.48 0.32 -28.99
N PHE A 623 -10.46 0.44 -28.09
CA PHE A 623 -11.57 1.38 -28.25
C PHE A 623 -11.06 2.83 -28.30
N THR A 624 -10.20 3.22 -27.36
CA THR A 624 -9.59 4.56 -27.31
C THR A 624 -8.80 4.85 -28.58
N HIS A 625 -8.02 3.90 -29.08
CA HIS A 625 -7.30 4.04 -30.34
C HIS A 625 -8.23 4.15 -31.57
N ARG A 626 -9.38 3.45 -31.58
CA ARG A 626 -10.38 3.61 -32.63
C ARG A 626 -10.99 5.01 -32.58
N LEU A 627 -11.35 5.47 -31.38
CA LEU A 627 -11.91 6.80 -31.18
C LEU A 627 -10.91 7.88 -31.58
N ALA A 628 -9.66 7.79 -31.11
CA ALA A 628 -8.60 8.72 -31.48
C ALA A 628 -8.40 8.81 -33.01
N ARG A 629 -8.39 7.66 -33.70
CA ARG A 629 -8.31 7.62 -35.17
C ARG A 629 -9.54 8.25 -35.84
N ALA A 630 -10.72 8.11 -35.27
CA ALA A 630 -11.94 8.74 -35.76
C ALA A 630 -11.89 10.28 -35.66
N PHE A 631 -11.28 10.79 -34.57
CA PHE A 631 -11.10 12.22 -34.33
C PHE A 631 -9.86 12.81 -35.01
N GLN A 632 -8.89 12.00 -35.42
CA GLN A 632 -7.66 12.45 -36.06
C GLN A 632 -7.87 13.36 -37.30
N PRO A 633 -8.88 13.13 -38.15
CA PRO A 633 -9.16 14.02 -39.30
C PRO A 633 -9.54 15.45 -38.89
N LEU A 634 -10.05 15.66 -37.65
CA LEU A 634 -10.36 16.99 -37.13
C LEU A 634 -9.08 17.82 -36.87
N GLN A 635 -7.94 17.16 -36.66
CA GLN A 635 -6.62 17.78 -36.51
C GLN A 635 -5.92 17.91 -37.90
N SER A 636 -6.58 18.56 -38.82
CA SER A 636 -6.10 18.67 -40.21
C SER A 636 -4.86 19.56 -40.41
N GLY A 637 -4.42 20.28 -39.36
CA GLY A 637 -3.35 21.30 -39.45
C GLY A 637 -3.73 22.55 -40.26
N ARG A 638 -4.97 22.63 -40.75
CA ARG A 638 -5.46 23.77 -41.56
C ARG A 638 -6.23 24.75 -40.67
N LEU A 639 -5.73 25.98 -40.57
CA LEU A 639 -6.33 27.04 -39.75
C LEU A 639 -7.83 27.23 -40.03
N ASN A 640 -8.22 27.19 -41.33
CA ASN A 640 -9.63 27.38 -41.72
C ASN A 640 -10.57 26.30 -41.15
N VAL A 641 -10.09 25.05 -40.97
CA VAL A 641 -10.88 23.98 -40.37
C VAL A 641 -11.07 24.25 -38.88
N TYR A 642 -10.04 24.72 -38.19
CA TYR A 642 -10.17 25.07 -36.77
C TYR A 642 -11.09 26.26 -36.56
N LEU A 643 -11.02 27.30 -37.41
CA LEU A 643 -11.94 28.43 -37.36
C LEU A 643 -13.40 27.99 -37.61
N ALA A 644 -13.62 27.10 -38.58
CA ALA A 644 -14.95 26.53 -38.84
C ALA A 644 -15.49 25.72 -37.67
N LEU A 645 -14.65 24.90 -37.02
CA LEU A 645 -15.04 24.13 -35.80
C LEU A 645 -15.36 25.05 -34.64
N ILE A 646 -14.55 26.08 -34.39
CA ILE A 646 -14.81 27.08 -33.33
C ILE A 646 -16.12 27.80 -33.60
N GLY A 647 -16.36 28.22 -34.89
CA GLY A 647 -17.60 28.86 -35.28
C GLY A 647 -18.82 27.95 -35.09
N ALA A 648 -18.73 26.68 -35.50
CA ALA A 648 -19.79 25.70 -35.28
C ALA A 648 -20.09 25.46 -33.80
N PHE A 649 -19.06 25.39 -32.97
CA PHE A 649 -19.20 25.22 -31.53
C PHE A 649 -19.83 26.45 -30.85
N LEU A 650 -19.44 27.65 -31.29
CA LEU A 650 -20.05 28.88 -30.82
C LEU A 650 -21.55 28.97 -31.20
N VAL A 651 -21.91 28.60 -32.41
CA VAL A 651 -23.32 28.54 -32.87
C VAL A 651 -24.10 27.52 -32.03
N LEU A 652 -23.51 26.36 -31.75
CA LEU A 652 -24.15 25.36 -30.92
C LEU A 652 -24.41 25.86 -29.48
N ILE A 653 -23.41 26.51 -28.87
CA ILE A 653 -23.57 27.11 -27.53
C ILE A 653 -24.67 28.17 -27.55
N LEU A 654 -24.66 29.08 -28.53
CA LEU A 654 -25.69 30.11 -28.65
C LEU A 654 -27.08 29.50 -28.86
N ALA A 655 -27.20 28.43 -29.64
CA ALA A 655 -28.47 27.73 -29.84
C ALA A 655 -28.97 27.10 -28.55
N LEU A 656 -28.06 26.46 -27.74
CA LEU A 656 -28.41 25.85 -26.45
C LEU A 656 -28.74 26.88 -25.37
N THR A 657 -28.22 28.11 -25.45
CA THR A 657 -28.54 29.18 -24.49
C THR A 657 -29.83 29.93 -24.86
N LEU A 658 -30.34 29.78 -26.09
CA LEU A 658 -31.60 30.36 -26.55
C LEU A 658 -32.80 29.40 -26.42
N LEU A 659 -32.54 28.12 -26.15
CA LEU A 659 -33.52 27.10 -25.78
C LEU A 659 -33.66 27.01 -24.27
#